data_2ca2f3f42380f59c9d622586fe5a3285
#
_entry.id   2ca2f3f42380f59c9d622586fe5a3285
#
_cell.length_a   1.000
_cell.length_b   1.000
_cell.length_c   1.000
_cell.angle_alpha   90.00
_cell.angle_beta   90.00
_cell.angle_gamma   90.00
#
_symmetry.space_group_name_H-M   'P 1'
#
loop_
_entity.id
_entity.type
_entity.pdbx_description
1 polymer ?
#
loop_
_entity_poly.entity_id
_entity_poly.type
_entity_poly.pdbx_seq_one_letter_code
_entity_poly.pdbx_strand_id
1 'polypeptide(L)'
;MKKLFSIVLSLTAVLSTASAQSGYPINPVPFTAVKVTDGTFWGQRLQAAREVTVPLAFSKCESEGRYKNFVQCQNPSPDYPPSGFSFDDTDVYKTIEGASYMLMTMQDKKERQRLVQYMDSVLTFVGKAQEPDGYLYTPRTMNPWHPHNWAGDKRWMSEEVLSHELYNLGHMVDAACAHYQATQSRKFLDIAVRYADCVCREVGRKAGQACVVPGHQIAEMALARLYVLINTTPALKDLQPKAQSYLDEAKFFLDERGKTTIKNVYSQSDKPVIEQKEAWGHAVRAGYMYAGMADVAALTGDSAYLRAIDAIWKNIVERKYYLTGGVGARHNGEAFGADYELPNLTAYNETCAAIAQVYLNYRMFLLHGDAKYFDCLERTLYNGVISGMSMDGGRFFYPNPLESDGHYAFNADGNTTRQPWFGCACCPSNLCRFIPSVPGYVYAVKDDRLYVNLYLGNTVTLNVGGTEITLRQTTDYPWNGDIKLEVVGVKKKKDNIVSLMLRIPGWVRGLVAPGSLYEYADSKQLNFAITLNGKPISKAQFVNQQQPITPEGYASITRRWKEGDVVELHFDMEPRLVKASKKVADDRGKLAVERGPLVYCAEDKDNPEMNLRHLLIQESRPKFQVSDFTIQNTECQVPNSPARQFGVKALTLQAQEVFIQNDGSVSSKPVGLRLIPYYAWNHRGTSRMTVWMANTLGGLGDYQNMENKKQSHGEQ
;
A
#
# COMPACT_ATOMS: atom_id res chain seq x y z
N MET A 1 7.65 -30.37 -54.09
CA MET A 1 6.41 -29.90 -53.42
C MET A 1 6.40 -30.46 -52.00
N LYS A 2 6.95 -29.72 -51.08
CA LYS A 2 6.87 -30.07 -49.62
C LYS A 2 6.09 -28.92 -48.94
N LYS A 3 4.90 -29.26 -48.44
CA LYS A 3 4.04 -28.33 -47.69
C LYS A 3 4.68 -28.08 -46.31
N LEU A 4 5.09 -26.83 -46.03
CA LEU A 4 5.39 -26.38 -44.70
C LEU A 4 4.05 -26.17 -43.99
N PHE A 5 3.80 -26.95 -42.95
CA PHE A 5 2.74 -26.69 -41.98
C PHE A 5 3.27 -25.66 -40.95
N SER A 6 2.75 -24.43 -41.05
CA SER A 6 2.92 -23.43 -39.99
C SER A 6 2.01 -23.78 -38.83
N ILE A 7 2.60 -24.26 -37.74
CA ILE A 7 1.90 -24.41 -36.47
C ILE A 7 1.81 -23.01 -35.84
N VAL A 8 0.64 -22.39 -35.95
CA VAL A 8 0.25 -21.23 -35.15
C VAL A 8 -0.07 -21.76 -33.78
N LEU A 9 0.88 -21.64 -32.84
CA LEU A 9 0.62 -21.84 -31.43
C LEU A 9 -0.26 -20.69 -30.94
N SER A 10 -1.57 -20.89 -30.94
CA SER A 10 -2.49 -20.07 -30.18
C SER A 10 -2.20 -20.28 -28.71
N LEU A 11 -1.61 -19.27 -28.05
CA LEU A 11 -1.53 -19.17 -26.60
C LEU A 11 -2.95 -18.94 -26.05
N THR A 12 -3.76 -19.98 -26.00
CA THR A 12 -4.88 -20.03 -25.07
C THR A 12 -4.27 -20.23 -23.69
N ALA A 13 -4.16 -19.12 -22.96
CA ALA A 13 -3.87 -19.17 -21.54
C ALA A 13 -4.89 -20.10 -20.88
N VAL A 14 -4.42 -21.28 -20.49
CA VAL A 14 -5.14 -22.18 -19.61
C VAL A 14 -5.22 -21.44 -18.27
N LEU A 15 -6.30 -20.72 -18.05
CA LEU A 15 -6.74 -20.27 -16.74
C LEU A 15 -7.18 -21.52 -15.97
N SER A 16 -6.24 -22.37 -15.59
CA SER A 16 -6.50 -23.50 -14.71
C SER A 16 -6.73 -22.96 -13.30
N THR A 17 -7.92 -23.15 -12.82
CA THR A 17 -8.37 -23.35 -11.43
C THR A 17 -7.27 -23.32 -10.35
N ALA A 18 -6.63 -22.17 -10.17
CA ALA A 18 -5.71 -21.95 -9.05
C ALA A 18 -6.48 -21.52 -7.77
N SER A 19 -7.70 -22.03 -7.57
CA SER A 19 -8.55 -21.60 -6.45
C SER A 19 -8.38 -22.43 -5.18
N ALA A 20 -7.49 -23.41 -5.14
CA ALA A 20 -7.54 -24.39 -4.05
C ALA A 20 -6.33 -24.36 -3.08
N GLN A 21 -5.33 -23.50 -3.21
CA GLN A 21 -4.11 -23.63 -2.40
C GLN A 21 -3.52 -22.32 -1.84
N SER A 22 -4.24 -21.21 -1.85
CA SER A 22 -3.79 -20.00 -1.16
C SER A 22 -3.93 -20.10 0.37
N GLY A 23 -4.61 -21.12 0.88
CA GLY A 23 -4.97 -21.27 2.30
C GLY A 23 -6.04 -20.30 2.78
N TYR A 24 -6.34 -19.25 2.03
CA TYR A 24 -7.35 -18.26 2.41
C TYR A 24 -8.78 -18.73 2.12
N PRO A 25 -9.77 -18.41 3.01
CA PRO A 25 -11.19 -18.67 2.74
C PRO A 25 -11.72 -17.94 1.50
N ILE A 26 -11.14 -16.80 1.15
CA ILE A 26 -11.46 -15.99 -0.02
C ILE A 26 -10.22 -15.94 -0.92
N ASN A 27 -10.40 -16.24 -2.20
CA ASN A 27 -9.30 -16.33 -3.14
C ASN A 27 -9.00 -14.97 -3.78
N PRO A 28 -7.74 -14.54 -3.80
CA PRO A 28 -7.31 -13.35 -4.53
C PRO A 28 -7.52 -13.53 -6.04
N VAL A 29 -7.87 -12.43 -6.71
CA VAL A 29 -7.87 -12.37 -8.18
C VAL A 29 -6.51 -11.85 -8.65
N PRO A 30 -5.83 -12.55 -9.58
CA PRO A 30 -4.58 -12.07 -10.12
C PRO A 30 -4.77 -10.70 -10.79
N PHE A 31 -3.90 -9.73 -10.48
CA PHE A 31 -3.99 -8.38 -11.09
C PHE A 31 -3.93 -8.42 -12.62
N THR A 32 -3.29 -9.44 -13.21
CA THR A 32 -3.23 -9.68 -14.66
C THR A 32 -4.58 -9.96 -15.31
N ALA A 33 -5.56 -10.40 -14.54
CA ALA A 33 -6.93 -10.59 -15.01
C ALA A 33 -7.68 -9.27 -15.17
N VAL A 34 -7.22 -8.20 -14.50
CA VAL A 34 -7.89 -6.89 -14.44
C VAL A 34 -7.21 -5.91 -15.39
N LYS A 35 -7.88 -5.59 -16.49
CA LYS A 35 -7.39 -4.62 -17.47
C LYS A 35 -7.95 -3.24 -17.15
N VAL A 36 -7.13 -2.41 -16.51
CA VAL A 36 -7.52 -1.04 -16.14
C VAL A 36 -7.66 -0.18 -17.40
N THR A 37 -8.68 0.67 -17.43
CA THR A 37 -8.95 1.58 -18.54
C THR A 37 -7.98 2.76 -18.50
N ASP A 38 -7.33 3.02 -19.62
CA ASP A 38 -6.42 4.16 -19.78
C ASP A 38 -7.14 5.50 -19.56
N GLY A 39 -6.40 6.52 -19.12
CA GLY A 39 -6.92 7.86 -18.85
C GLY A 39 -7.77 8.00 -17.59
N THR A 40 -8.21 6.90 -16.95
CA THR A 40 -8.90 6.94 -15.67
C THR A 40 -7.95 7.28 -14.52
N PHE A 41 -8.50 7.54 -13.33
CA PHE A 41 -7.70 7.90 -12.15
C PHE A 41 -6.55 6.93 -11.87
N TRP A 42 -6.78 5.62 -11.94
CA TRP A 42 -5.75 4.61 -11.76
C TRP A 42 -4.96 4.34 -13.05
N GLY A 43 -5.59 4.46 -14.21
CA GLY A 43 -4.91 4.31 -15.50
C GLY A 43 -3.74 5.27 -15.67
N GLN A 44 -3.92 6.55 -15.29
CA GLN A 44 -2.86 7.56 -15.31
C GLN A 44 -1.68 7.21 -14.36
N ARG A 45 -1.96 6.67 -13.17
CA ARG A 45 -0.92 6.29 -12.20
C ARG A 45 -0.14 5.05 -12.63
N LEU A 46 -0.83 4.07 -13.20
CA LEU A 46 -0.19 2.89 -13.79
C LEU A 46 0.68 3.27 -14.99
N GLN A 47 0.24 4.24 -15.79
CA GLN A 47 1.02 4.80 -16.89
C GLN A 47 2.27 5.51 -16.37
N ALA A 48 2.15 6.38 -15.37
CA ALA A 48 3.28 7.07 -14.73
C ALA A 48 4.30 6.08 -14.14
N ALA A 49 3.81 5.02 -13.47
CA ALA A 49 4.68 3.97 -12.95
C ALA A 49 5.45 3.25 -14.07
N ARG A 50 4.79 2.93 -15.17
CA ARG A 50 5.38 2.26 -16.34
C ARG A 50 6.39 3.13 -17.08
N GLU A 51 6.04 4.39 -17.32
CA GLU A 51 6.82 5.26 -18.20
C GLU A 51 7.93 6.03 -17.47
N VAL A 52 7.77 6.21 -16.16
CA VAL A 52 8.69 7.04 -15.36
C VAL A 52 9.27 6.29 -14.17
N THR A 53 8.44 5.77 -13.25
CA THR A 53 8.93 5.25 -11.97
C THR A 53 9.83 4.03 -12.15
N VAL A 54 9.44 3.04 -12.95
CA VAL A 54 10.25 1.82 -13.17
C VAL A 54 11.54 2.13 -13.92
N PRO A 55 11.54 2.89 -15.04
CA PRO A 55 12.78 3.30 -15.70
C PRO A 55 13.71 4.13 -14.80
N LEU A 56 13.17 5.05 -14.00
CA LEU A 56 13.93 5.83 -13.03
C LEU A 56 14.60 4.92 -11.99
N ALA A 57 13.87 3.95 -11.44
CA ALA A 57 14.39 3.02 -10.45
C ALA A 57 15.56 2.19 -11.00
N PHE A 58 15.47 1.70 -12.24
CA PHE A 58 16.61 1.03 -12.90
C PHE A 58 17.81 1.94 -13.09
N SER A 59 17.59 3.16 -13.58
CA SER A 59 18.65 4.17 -13.74
C SER A 59 19.34 4.48 -12.41
N LYS A 60 18.57 4.54 -11.33
CA LYS A 60 19.09 4.79 -9.98
C LYS A 60 19.86 3.58 -9.43
N CYS A 61 19.37 2.35 -9.63
CA CYS A 61 20.14 1.16 -9.28
C CYS A 61 21.53 1.14 -9.94
N GLU A 62 21.66 1.64 -11.17
CA GLU A 62 22.93 1.76 -11.87
C GLU A 62 23.77 2.92 -11.33
N SER A 63 23.23 4.15 -11.30
CA SER A 63 23.98 5.35 -10.93
C SER A 63 24.41 5.40 -9.46
N GLU A 64 23.61 4.80 -8.56
CA GLU A 64 23.90 4.72 -7.13
C GLU A 64 24.76 3.49 -6.74
N GLY A 65 25.26 2.74 -7.75
CA GLY A 65 26.23 1.66 -7.54
C GLY A 65 25.62 0.32 -7.08
N ARG A 66 24.29 0.15 -7.05
CA ARG A 66 23.65 -1.12 -6.65
C ARG A 66 24.10 -2.29 -7.54
N TYR A 67 24.18 -2.08 -8.85
CA TYR A 67 24.68 -3.10 -9.77
C TYR A 67 26.17 -3.41 -9.58
N LYS A 68 26.95 -2.36 -9.27
CA LYS A 68 28.38 -2.49 -9.02
C LYS A 68 28.67 -3.45 -7.85
N ASN A 69 27.85 -3.42 -6.79
CA ASN A 69 27.99 -4.31 -5.64
C ASN A 69 27.96 -5.78 -6.08
N PHE A 70 26.99 -6.17 -6.91
CA PHE A 70 26.90 -7.56 -7.44
C PHE A 70 28.09 -7.90 -8.34
N VAL A 71 28.56 -6.97 -9.16
CA VAL A 71 29.74 -7.20 -10.03
C VAL A 71 30.98 -7.41 -9.18
N GLN A 72 31.16 -6.66 -8.12
CA GLN A 72 32.31 -6.79 -7.20
C GLN A 72 32.33 -8.13 -6.46
N CYS A 73 31.17 -8.73 -6.18
CA CYS A 73 31.09 -10.06 -5.57
C CYS A 73 31.73 -11.17 -6.44
N GLN A 74 31.87 -10.97 -7.75
CA GLN A 74 32.49 -11.97 -8.63
C GLN A 74 33.99 -12.13 -8.40
N ASN A 75 34.67 -11.07 -7.93
CA ASN A 75 36.08 -11.05 -7.57
C ASN A 75 36.25 -10.21 -6.30
N PRO A 76 35.97 -10.76 -5.12
CA PRO A 76 36.04 -10.03 -3.85
C PRO A 76 37.41 -9.42 -3.61
N SER A 77 37.46 -8.21 -3.03
CA SER A 77 38.70 -7.49 -2.73
C SER A 77 38.58 -6.72 -1.42
N PRO A 78 39.66 -6.69 -0.59
CA PRO A 78 39.72 -5.84 0.60
C PRO A 78 39.70 -4.33 0.27
N ASP A 79 39.99 -3.96 -1.00
CA ASP A 79 40.00 -2.57 -1.44
C ASP A 79 38.64 -2.03 -1.84
N TYR A 80 37.63 -2.87 -1.91
CA TYR A 80 36.27 -2.41 -2.22
C TYR A 80 35.66 -1.72 -1.01
N PRO A 81 35.11 -0.50 -1.20
CA PRO A 81 34.38 0.16 -0.13
C PRO A 81 33.11 -0.65 0.22
N PRO A 82 32.62 -0.60 1.46
CA PRO A 82 31.34 -1.18 1.80
C PRO A 82 30.21 -0.56 0.97
N SER A 83 29.11 -1.29 0.80
CA SER A 83 27.85 -0.74 0.24
C SER A 83 27.35 0.45 1.05
N GLY A 84 26.47 1.27 0.48
CA GLY A 84 25.88 2.41 1.19
C GLY A 84 25.03 1.96 2.39
N PHE A 85 24.16 0.97 2.18
CA PHE A 85 23.39 0.33 3.22
C PHE A 85 23.47 -1.21 3.11
N SER A 86 23.26 -1.89 4.22
CA SER A 86 23.25 -3.35 4.29
C SER A 86 22.10 -4.00 3.50
N PHE A 87 21.15 -3.20 3.04
CA PHE A 87 19.97 -3.65 2.27
C PHE A 87 19.92 -3.10 0.83
N ASP A 88 21.00 -2.54 0.32
CA ASP A 88 21.06 -1.97 -1.05
C ASP A 88 20.66 -2.94 -2.16
N ASP A 89 20.91 -4.24 -1.97
CA ASP A 89 20.50 -5.29 -2.91
C ASP A 89 18.99 -5.28 -3.16
N THR A 90 18.19 -4.90 -2.16
CA THR A 90 16.73 -4.89 -2.26
C THR A 90 16.20 -3.86 -3.24
N ASP A 91 16.92 -2.78 -3.52
CA ASP A 91 16.54 -1.80 -4.53
C ASP A 91 16.47 -2.44 -5.91
N VAL A 92 17.44 -3.32 -6.22
CA VAL A 92 17.47 -4.10 -7.46
C VAL A 92 16.30 -5.09 -7.50
N TYR A 93 16.06 -5.82 -6.42
CA TYR A 93 15.00 -6.82 -6.36
C TYR A 93 13.61 -6.17 -6.48
N LYS A 94 13.32 -5.12 -5.73
CA LYS A 94 12.05 -4.39 -5.82
C LYS A 94 11.81 -3.78 -7.21
N THR A 95 12.87 -3.28 -7.86
CA THR A 95 12.77 -2.75 -9.21
C THR A 95 12.44 -3.84 -10.23
N ILE A 96 13.06 -5.03 -10.12
CA ILE A 96 12.74 -6.19 -10.96
C ILE A 96 11.31 -6.68 -10.67
N GLU A 97 10.85 -6.66 -9.42
CA GLU A 97 9.46 -7.02 -9.09
C GLU A 97 8.46 -6.09 -9.77
N GLY A 98 8.65 -4.76 -9.65
CA GLY A 98 7.81 -3.77 -10.31
C GLY A 98 7.81 -3.90 -11.83
N ALA A 99 8.99 -4.06 -12.43
CA ALA A 99 9.15 -4.31 -13.86
C ALA A 99 8.46 -5.60 -14.32
N SER A 100 8.49 -6.65 -13.48
CA SER A 100 7.82 -7.91 -13.75
C SER A 100 6.29 -7.76 -13.76
N TYR A 101 5.74 -7.03 -12.79
CA TYR A 101 4.30 -6.72 -12.78
C TYR A 101 3.89 -5.88 -13.99
N MET A 102 4.68 -4.88 -14.34
CA MET A 102 4.45 -4.07 -15.53
C MET A 102 4.50 -4.94 -16.80
N LEU A 103 5.49 -5.84 -16.89
CA LEU A 103 5.66 -6.75 -18.03
C LEU A 103 4.43 -7.64 -18.25
N MET A 104 3.76 -8.11 -17.18
CA MET A 104 2.58 -8.95 -17.28
C MET A 104 1.37 -8.24 -17.93
N THR A 105 1.31 -6.92 -17.87
CA THR A 105 0.22 -6.09 -18.45
C THR A 105 0.61 -5.39 -19.74
N MET A 106 1.88 -5.41 -20.13
CA MET A 106 2.43 -4.73 -21.29
C MET A 106 1.96 -5.39 -22.59
N GLN A 107 1.40 -4.58 -23.51
CA GLN A 107 0.88 -5.06 -24.79
C GLN A 107 1.92 -4.99 -25.93
N ASP A 108 2.82 -4.00 -25.90
CA ASP A 108 3.86 -3.86 -26.93
C ASP A 108 4.90 -4.96 -26.82
N LYS A 109 4.99 -5.80 -27.87
CA LYS A 109 5.88 -6.95 -27.90
C LYS A 109 7.37 -6.57 -27.97
N LYS A 110 7.71 -5.44 -28.60
CA LYS A 110 9.10 -5.01 -28.74
C LYS A 110 9.61 -4.43 -27.42
N GLU A 111 8.82 -3.57 -26.78
CA GLU A 111 9.13 -3.03 -25.46
C GLU A 111 9.21 -4.16 -24.42
N ARG A 112 8.25 -5.09 -24.45
CA ARG A 112 8.27 -6.30 -23.62
C ARG A 112 9.59 -7.07 -23.78
N GLN A 113 10.02 -7.33 -25.01
CA GLN A 113 11.26 -8.06 -25.29
C GLN A 113 12.49 -7.29 -24.79
N ARG A 114 12.55 -5.98 -25.00
CA ARG A 114 13.64 -5.11 -24.50
C ARG A 114 13.75 -5.17 -22.98
N LEU A 115 12.62 -5.07 -22.29
CA LEU A 115 12.59 -5.11 -20.84
C LEU A 115 13.04 -6.49 -20.31
N VAL A 116 12.59 -7.58 -20.92
CA VAL A 116 13.05 -8.95 -20.56
C VAL A 116 14.57 -9.07 -20.74
N GLN A 117 15.11 -8.63 -21.88
CA GLN A 117 16.55 -8.66 -22.14
C GLN A 117 17.35 -7.83 -21.13
N TYR A 118 16.84 -6.67 -20.77
CA TYR A 118 17.48 -5.81 -19.77
C TYR A 118 17.49 -6.50 -18.40
N MET A 119 16.35 -7.01 -17.94
CA MET A 119 16.28 -7.76 -16.67
C MET A 119 17.18 -8.99 -16.70
N ASP A 120 17.24 -9.72 -17.81
CA ASP A 120 18.14 -10.87 -17.96
C ASP A 120 19.61 -10.51 -17.83
N SER A 121 20.03 -9.33 -18.32
CA SER A 121 21.40 -8.85 -18.15
C SER A 121 21.70 -8.52 -16.69
N VAL A 122 20.75 -7.86 -15.98
CA VAL A 122 20.85 -7.62 -14.54
C VAL A 122 20.94 -8.93 -13.76
N LEU A 123 20.06 -9.87 -14.03
CA LEU A 123 20.04 -11.18 -13.38
C LEU A 123 21.31 -12.02 -13.66
N THR A 124 22.04 -11.74 -14.73
CA THR A 124 23.30 -12.42 -15.02
C THR A 124 24.37 -12.06 -13.99
N PHE A 125 24.55 -10.80 -13.65
CA PHE A 125 25.54 -10.44 -12.62
C PHE A 125 25.02 -10.72 -11.20
N VAL A 126 23.71 -10.61 -10.94
CA VAL A 126 23.11 -11.05 -9.67
C VAL A 126 23.41 -12.55 -9.43
N GLY A 127 23.18 -13.40 -10.42
CA GLY A 127 23.45 -14.84 -10.30
C GLY A 127 24.92 -15.18 -10.14
N LYS A 128 25.83 -14.39 -10.74
CA LYS A 128 27.28 -14.58 -10.59
C LYS A 128 27.81 -14.10 -9.23
N ALA A 129 27.07 -13.26 -8.53
CA ALA A 129 27.42 -12.80 -7.19
C ALA A 129 27.09 -13.83 -6.11
N GLN A 130 26.26 -14.83 -6.43
CA GLN A 130 25.83 -15.85 -5.48
C GLN A 130 26.99 -16.81 -5.15
N GLU A 131 27.22 -17.02 -3.87
CA GLU A 131 28.25 -17.97 -3.39
C GLU A 131 27.87 -19.43 -3.73
N PRO A 132 28.86 -20.35 -3.78
CA PRO A 132 28.61 -21.74 -4.20
C PRO A 132 27.56 -22.49 -3.37
N ASP A 133 27.44 -22.16 -2.09
CA ASP A 133 26.48 -22.75 -1.16
C ASP A 133 25.06 -22.11 -1.22
N GLY A 134 24.89 -21.11 -2.08
CA GLY A 134 23.62 -20.41 -2.31
C GLY A 134 23.46 -19.08 -1.57
N TYR A 135 24.35 -18.72 -0.67
CA TYR A 135 24.29 -17.42 0.02
C TYR A 135 24.42 -16.25 -0.98
N LEU A 136 23.65 -15.19 -0.80
CA LEU A 136 23.72 -13.99 -1.64
C LEU A 136 23.39 -12.73 -0.83
N TYR A 137 24.44 -12.00 -0.48
CA TYR A 137 24.35 -10.75 0.27
C TYR A 137 25.59 -9.91 -0.01
N THR A 138 25.47 -8.93 -0.93
CA THR A 138 26.63 -8.19 -1.44
C THR A 138 27.40 -7.42 -0.37
N PRO A 139 26.75 -6.84 0.70
CA PRO A 139 27.44 -6.11 1.76
C PRO A 139 28.51 -6.90 2.51
N ARG A 140 28.47 -8.24 2.38
CA ARG A 140 29.51 -9.15 2.91
C ARG A 140 30.38 -9.74 1.81
N THR A 141 29.76 -10.26 0.75
CA THR A 141 30.44 -11.08 -0.25
C THR A 141 31.46 -10.30 -1.07
N MET A 142 31.22 -9.01 -1.37
CA MET A 142 32.14 -8.20 -2.18
C MET A 142 33.45 -7.86 -1.44
N ASN A 143 33.41 -7.76 -0.11
CA ASN A 143 34.58 -7.51 0.74
C ASN A 143 34.47 -8.30 2.05
N PRO A 144 34.77 -9.61 2.07
CA PRO A 144 34.62 -10.44 3.25
C PRO A 144 35.66 -10.12 4.36
N TRP A 145 36.72 -9.37 4.06
CA TRP A 145 37.72 -8.92 5.06
C TRP A 145 37.23 -7.71 5.84
N HIS A 146 36.45 -6.82 5.18
CA HIS A 146 35.89 -5.61 5.77
C HIS A 146 34.43 -5.46 5.28
N PRO A 147 33.52 -6.33 5.75
CA PRO A 147 32.10 -6.25 5.36
C PRO A 147 31.48 -4.95 5.85
N HIS A 148 30.29 -4.62 5.35
CA HIS A 148 29.53 -3.48 5.84
C HIS A 148 29.38 -3.52 7.37
N ASN A 149 29.54 -2.38 8.05
CA ASN A 149 29.55 -2.27 9.52
C ASN A 149 28.34 -2.93 10.20
N TRP A 150 27.22 -2.98 9.51
CA TRP A 150 25.98 -3.59 10.02
C TRP A 150 25.90 -5.12 9.80
N ALA A 151 26.78 -5.66 8.94
CA ALA A 151 26.75 -7.08 8.60
C ALA A 151 27.32 -8.00 9.71
N GLY A 152 28.12 -7.44 10.66
CA GLY A 152 28.84 -8.23 11.67
C GLY A 152 29.98 -9.05 11.08
N ASP A 153 30.71 -9.79 11.89
CA ASP A 153 31.88 -10.55 11.46
C ASP A 153 31.55 -11.89 10.79
N LYS A 154 30.37 -12.44 11.07
CA LYS A 154 29.90 -13.72 10.53
C LYS A 154 28.50 -13.57 9.97
N ARG A 155 28.09 -14.46 9.04
CA ARG A 155 26.71 -14.58 8.56
C ARG A 155 25.77 -14.68 9.75
N TRP A 156 24.61 -14.04 9.64
CA TRP A 156 23.50 -14.04 10.62
C TRP A 156 23.80 -13.40 11.97
N MET A 157 25.06 -13.00 12.25
CA MET A 157 25.47 -12.49 13.58
C MET A 157 24.74 -11.21 13.99
N SER A 158 24.48 -10.32 13.03
CA SER A 158 23.80 -9.05 13.26
C SER A 158 22.36 -9.01 12.70
N GLU A 159 21.79 -10.16 12.34
CA GLU A 159 20.52 -10.23 11.61
C GLU A 159 19.36 -9.61 12.40
N GLU A 160 19.24 -9.90 13.67
CA GLU A 160 18.17 -9.36 14.51
C GLU A 160 18.32 -7.86 14.82
N VAL A 161 19.42 -7.26 14.41
CA VAL A 161 19.71 -5.82 14.63
C VAL A 161 19.65 -5.06 13.31
N LEU A 162 20.66 -5.17 12.45
CA LEU A 162 20.82 -4.28 11.30
C LEU A 162 21.39 -4.94 10.02
N SER A 163 21.81 -6.21 10.00
CA SER A 163 22.45 -6.77 8.79
C SER A 163 21.49 -6.92 7.64
N HIS A 164 20.21 -7.20 7.89
CA HIS A 164 19.19 -7.32 6.85
C HIS A 164 19.44 -8.46 5.84
N GLU A 165 20.15 -9.51 6.21
CA GLU A 165 20.39 -10.67 5.31
C GLU A 165 19.06 -11.33 4.92
N LEU A 166 18.16 -11.56 5.89
CA LEU A 166 16.84 -12.15 5.67
C LEU A 166 15.85 -11.16 5.01
N TYR A 167 16.03 -9.85 5.21
CA TYR A 167 15.28 -8.84 4.46
C TYR A 167 15.64 -8.86 2.97
N ASN A 168 16.93 -9.01 2.64
CA ASN A 168 17.40 -9.18 1.27
C ASN A 168 16.84 -10.48 0.65
N LEU A 169 16.85 -11.61 1.39
CA LEU A 169 16.19 -12.83 0.95
C LEU A 169 14.71 -12.59 0.63
N GLY A 170 13.98 -11.96 1.53
CA GLY A 170 12.53 -11.72 1.36
C GLY A 170 12.20 -10.98 0.08
N HIS A 171 12.85 -9.84 -0.17
CA HIS A 171 12.64 -9.07 -1.40
C HIS A 171 13.11 -9.81 -2.66
N MET A 172 14.20 -10.59 -2.57
CA MET A 172 14.64 -11.44 -3.68
C MET A 172 13.59 -12.47 -4.03
N VAL A 173 13.05 -13.18 -3.05
CA VAL A 173 12.05 -14.23 -3.25
C VAL A 173 10.77 -13.66 -3.85
N ASP A 174 10.27 -12.53 -3.33
CA ASP A 174 9.09 -11.85 -3.89
C ASP A 174 9.30 -11.45 -5.35
N ALA A 175 10.45 -10.85 -5.65
CA ALA A 175 10.80 -10.44 -7.00
C ALA A 175 10.98 -11.64 -7.94
N ALA A 176 11.58 -12.73 -7.46
CA ALA A 176 11.77 -13.95 -8.25
C ALA A 176 10.44 -14.64 -8.57
N CYS A 177 9.50 -14.67 -7.62
CA CYS A 177 8.13 -15.14 -7.86
C CYS A 177 7.43 -14.30 -8.94
N ALA A 178 7.51 -12.98 -8.84
CA ALA A 178 6.93 -12.07 -9.83
C ALA A 178 7.58 -12.24 -11.22
N HIS A 179 8.91 -12.33 -11.27
CA HIS A 179 9.66 -12.52 -12.51
C HIS A 179 9.30 -13.85 -13.19
N TYR A 180 9.21 -14.94 -12.42
CA TYR A 180 8.77 -16.23 -12.94
C TYR A 180 7.34 -16.16 -13.49
N GLN A 181 6.42 -15.55 -12.77
CA GLN A 181 5.05 -15.36 -13.25
C GLN A 181 4.97 -14.56 -14.55
N ALA A 182 5.85 -13.53 -14.71
CA ALA A 182 5.89 -12.68 -15.90
C ALA A 182 6.51 -13.33 -17.13
N THR A 183 7.56 -14.15 -16.94
CA THR A 183 8.44 -14.60 -18.01
C THR A 183 8.46 -16.11 -18.21
N GLN A 184 8.02 -16.88 -17.23
CA GLN A 184 8.20 -18.33 -17.10
C GLN A 184 9.68 -18.77 -17.07
N SER A 185 10.61 -17.81 -16.93
CA SER A 185 12.05 -18.09 -16.80
C SER A 185 12.40 -18.47 -15.38
N ARG A 186 13.11 -19.57 -15.22
CA ARG A 186 13.61 -20.06 -13.92
C ARG A 186 14.85 -19.32 -13.43
N LYS A 187 15.48 -18.50 -14.27
CA LYS A 187 16.77 -17.87 -13.98
C LYS A 187 16.81 -17.19 -12.60
N PHE A 188 15.88 -16.31 -12.32
CA PHE A 188 15.84 -15.62 -11.03
C PHE A 188 15.26 -16.50 -9.90
N LEU A 189 14.27 -17.31 -10.23
CA LEU A 189 13.67 -18.25 -9.27
C LEU A 189 14.71 -19.23 -8.72
N ASP A 190 15.58 -19.77 -9.59
CA ASP A 190 16.62 -20.72 -9.16
C ASP A 190 17.69 -20.06 -8.27
N ILE A 191 18.02 -18.78 -8.51
CA ILE A 191 18.89 -17.99 -7.62
C ILE A 191 18.23 -17.83 -6.24
N ALA A 192 16.96 -17.42 -6.21
CA ALA A 192 16.22 -17.21 -4.97
C ALA A 192 16.01 -18.52 -4.18
N VAL A 193 15.70 -19.61 -4.88
CA VAL A 193 15.56 -20.95 -4.29
C VAL A 193 16.87 -21.41 -3.65
N ARG A 194 18.02 -21.21 -4.30
CA ARG A 194 19.32 -21.56 -3.70
C ARG A 194 19.61 -20.76 -2.43
N TYR A 195 19.22 -19.46 -2.40
CA TYR A 195 19.39 -18.67 -1.20
C TYR A 195 18.41 -19.09 -0.09
N ALA A 196 17.16 -19.39 -0.43
CA ALA A 196 16.19 -19.93 0.53
C ALA A 196 16.64 -21.29 1.09
N ASP A 197 17.21 -22.19 0.25
CA ASP A 197 17.80 -23.46 0.68
C ASP A 197 18.99 -23.24 1.63
N CYS A 198 19.83 -22.23 1.36
CA CYS A 198 20.94 -21.85 2.24
C CYS A 198 20.42 -21.42 3.62
N VAL A 199 19.38 -20.57 3.66
CA VAL A 199 18.77 -20.13 4.91
C VAL A 199 18.17 -21.30 5.67
N CYS A 200 17.35 -22.14 5.06
CA CYS A 200 16.77 -23.33 5.70
C CYS A 200 17.82 -24.30 6.25
N ARG A 201 19.04 -24.30 5.68
CA ARG A 201 20.17 -25.11 6.15
C ARG A 201 20.90 -24.48 7.32
N GLU A 202 21.10 -23.15 7.30
CA GLU A 202 21.97 -22.43 8.24
C GLU A 202 21.22 -21.76 9.39
N VAL A 203 19.93 -21.47 9.21
CA VAL A 203 19.08 -20.82 10.24
C VAL A 203 18.08 -21.85 10.77
N GLY A 204 17.80 -21.82 12.07
CA GLY A 204 16.86 -22.74 12.70
C GLY A 204 17.26 -23.14 14.12
N ARG A 205 16.62 -24.21 14.64
CA ARG A 205 16.82 -24.72 16.01
C ARG A 205 17.80 -25.89 16.12
N LYS A 206 18.25 -26.43 15.00
CA LYS A 206 19.12 -27.62 15.04
C LYS A 206 20.54 -27.25 15.46
N ALA A 207 21.27 -28.20 16.03
CA ALA A 207 22.67 -27.99 16.38
C ALA A 207 23.47 -27.54 15.14
N GLY A 208 24.22 -26.45 15.29
CA GLY A 208 25.00 -25.83 14.21
C GLY A 208 24.24 -24.78 13.37
N GLN A 209 22.93 -24.62 13.55
CA GLN A 209 22.17 -23.53 12.95
C GLN A 209 22.18 -22.28 13.81
N ALA A 210 22.09 -21.11 13.17
CA ALA A 210 21.87 -19.84 13.84
C ALA A 210 20.39 -19.72 14.23
N CYS A 211 20.08 -19.58 15.52
CA CYS A 211 18.71 -19.34 15.99
C CYS A 211 18.45 -17.83 16.00
N VAL A 212 18.15 -17.26 14.85
CA VAL A 212 17.89 -15.83 14.62
C VAL A 212 16.61 -15.63 13.84
N VAL A 213 16.02 -14.44 13.96
CA VAL A 213 14.82 -14.03 13.22
C VAL A 213 15.10 -12.75 12.43
N PRO A 214 14.36 -12.47 11.35
CA PRO A 214 14.58 -11.26 10.55
C PRO A 214 14.56 -9.98 11.41
N GLY A 215 15.61 -9.20 11.41
CA GLY A 215 15.64 -7.89 12.05
C GLY A 215 14.67 -6.93 11.38
N HIS A 216 14.60 -6.97 10.06
CA HIS A 216 13.53 -6.36 9.27
C HIS A 216 12.72 -7.46 8.57
N GLN A 217 11.43 -7.53 8.90
CA GLN A 217 10.50 -8.53 8.39
C GLN A 217 10.21 -8.31 6.90
N ILE A 218 10.00 -9.36 6.19
CA ILE A 218 9.40 -9.64 4.88
C ILE A 218 9.63 -11.10 4.50
N ALA A 219 10.67 -11.75 5.04
CA ALA A 219 11.02 -13.12 4.69
C ALA A 219 9.84 -14.08 4.95
N GLU A 220 9.09 -13.85 6.00
CA GLU A 220 7.93 -14.65 6.40
C GLU A 220 6.86 -14.66 5.29
N MET A 221 6.51 -13.48 4.78
CA MET A 221 5.53 -13.30 3.72
C MET A 221 6.04 -13.85 2.37
N ALA A 222 7.31 -13.60 2.06
CA ALA A 222 7.91 -14.01 0.80
C ALA A 222 8.07 -15.53 0.70
N LEU A 223 8.52 -16.20 1.75
CA LEU A 223 8.65 -17.67 1.79
C LEU A 223 7.28 -18.35 1.73
N ALA A 224 6.25 -17.80 2.37
CA ALA A 224 4.86 -18.26 2.20
C ALA A 224 4.40 -18.14 0.75
N ARG A 225 4.73 -17.03 0.06
CA ARG A 225 4.45 -16.84 -1.37
C ARG A 225 5.18 -17.85 -2.24
N LEU A 226 6.45 -18.13 -1.95
CA LEU A 226 7.23 -19.14 -2.68
C LEU A 226 6.61 -20.54 -2.53
N TYR A 227 6.21 -20.92 -1.30
CA TYR A 227 5.47 -22.14 -1.04
C TYR A 227 4.21 -22.26 -1.91
N VAL A 228 3.40 -21.21 -1.95
CA VAL A 228 2.16 -21.18 -2.76
C VAL A 228 2.50 -21.29 -4.26
N LEU A 229 3.46 -20.50 -4.77
CA LEU A 229 3.87 -20.54 -6.17
C LEU A 229 4.28 -21.94 -6.62
N ILE A 230 5.13 -22.61 -5.85
CA ILE A 230 5.62 -23.95 -6.17
C ILE A 230 4.47 -24.96 -6.21
N ASN A 231 3.58 -24.93 -5.21
CA ASN A 231 2.50 -25.90 -5.09
C ASN A 231 1.35 -25.67 -6.08
N THR A 232 1.19 -24.43 -6.59
CA THR A 232 0.14 -24.10 -7.56
C THR A 232 0.61 -24.12 -9.01
N THR A 233 1.90 -24.30 -9.27
CA THR A 233 2.49 -24.23 -10.61
C THR A 233 3.01 -25.60 -11.05
N PRO A 234 2.29 -26.33 -11.94
CA PRO A 234 2.68 -27.68 -12.37
C PRO A 234 4.10 -27.78 -12.98
N ALA A 235 4.58 -26.70 -13.61
CA ALA A 235 5.94 -26.63 -14.18
C ALA A 235 7.04 -26.58 -13.12
N LEU A 236 6.71 -26.38 -11.83
CA LEU A 236 7.64 -26.34 -10.71
C LEU A 236 7.58 -27.61 -9.83
N LYS A 237 7.03 -28.71 -10.34
CA LYS A 237 6.88 -29.97 -9.58
C LYS A 237 8.20 -30.53 -9.02
N ASP A 238 9.32 -30.21 -9.65
CA ASP A 238 10.67 -30.59 -9.21
C ASP A 238 11.07 -29.87 -7.90
N LEU A 239 10.50 -28.73 -7.60
CA LEU A 239 10.70 -27.97 -6.36
C LEU A 239 9.72 -28.37 -5.24
N GLN A 240 8.62 -29.07 -5.55
CA GLN A 240 7.60 -29.43 -4.55
C GLN A 240 8.15 -30.17 -3.32
N PRO A 241 9.15 -31.08 -3.43
CA PRO A 241 9.72 -31.74 -2.25
C PRO A 241 10.35 -30.77 -1.23
N LYS A 242 10.75 -29.57 -1.67
CA LYS A 242 11.34 -28.53 -0.82
C LYS A 242 10.33 -27.50 -0.32
N ALA A 243 9.17 -27.39 -0.95
CA ALA A 243 8.21 -26.31 -0.69
C ALA A 243 7.85 -26.20 0.79
N GLN A 244 7.61 -27.33 1.46
CA GLN A 244 7.26 -27.34 2.87
C GLN A 244 8.32 -26.68 3.76
N SER A 245 9.61 -26.86 3.47
CA SER A 245 10.69 -26.27 4.27
C SER A 245 10.65 -24.73 4.24
N TYR A 246 10.19 -24.12 3.17
CA TYR A 246 10.06 -22.66 3.09
C TYR A 246 8.90 -22.15 3.96
N LEU A 247 7.78 -22.87 4.00
CA LEU A 247 6.68 -22.52 4.91
C LEU A 247 7.07 -22.76 6.38
N ASP A 248 7.78 -23.85 6.65
CA ASP A 248 8.29 -24.17 8.00
C ASP A 248 9.28 -23.08 8.47
N GLU A 249 10.12 -22.56 7.59
CA GLU A 249 11.06 -21.49 7.89
C GLU A 249 10.33 -20.15 8.15
N ALA A 250 9.32 -19.82 7.32
CA ALA A 250 8.46 -18.65 7.56
C ALA A 250 7.79 -18.74 8.95
N LYS A 251 7.28 -19.92 9.30
CA LYS A 251 6.70 -20.17 10.62
C LYS A 251 7.73 -20.12 11.75
N PHE A 252 8.94 -20.64 11.52
CA PHE A 252 10.04 -20.58 12.48
C PHE A 252 10.37 -19.13 12.85
N PHE A 253 10.47 -18.22 11.88
CA PHE A 253 10.75 -16.80 12.14
C PHE A 253 9.69 -16.17 13.04
N LEU A 254 8.42 -16.52 12.84
CA LEU A 254 7.32 -16.03 13.69
C LEU A 254 7.33 -16.68 15.08
N ASP A 255 7.53 -18.00 15.14
CA ASP A 255 7.51 -18.75 16.39
C ASP A 255 8.65 -18.39 17.32
N GLU A 256 9.84 -18.04 16.78
CA GLU A 256 11.01 -17.68 17.57
C GLU A 256 11.10 -16.19 17.89
N ARG A 257 10.38 -15.35 17.17
CA ARG A 257 10.36 -13.92 17.47
C ARG A 257 9.89 -13.67 18.91
N GLY A 258 10.66 -12.87 19.63
CA GLY A 258 10.45 -12.62 21.04
C GLY A 258 10.92 -13.75 21.98
N LYS A 259 11.57 -14.80 21.44
CA LYS A 259 12.21 -15.86 22.24
C LYS A 259 13.73 -15.88 22.13
N THR A 260 14.28 -15.30 21.06
CA THR A 260 15.71 -15.12 20.87
C THR A 260 16.33 -14.23 21.95
N THR A 261 17.66 -14.11 21.96
CA THR A 261 18.37 -13.29 22.96
C THR A 261 18.11 -11.80 22.84
N ILE A 262 17.81 -11.32 21.63
CA ILE A 262 17.53 -9.92 21.37
C ILE A 262 16.07 -9.60 21.69
N LYS A 263 15.87 -8.78 22.72
CA LYS A 263 14.56 -8.28 23.13
C LYS A 263 14.45 -6.80 22.72
N ASN A 264 13.69 -6.53 21.66
CA ASN A 264 13.62 -5.20 21.11
C ASN A 264 12.21 -4.87 20.60
N VAL A 265 11.60 -3.83 21.16
CA VAL A 265 10.31 -3.29 20.72
C VAL A 265 10.39 -2.78 19.26
N TYR A 266 11.52 -2.20 18.87
CA TYR A 266 11.72 -1.64 17.52
C TYR A 266 11.50 -2.67 16.41
N SER A 267 11.93 -3.91 16.59
CA SER A 267 11.76 -5.02 15.66
C SER A 267 10.65 -6.01 16.08
N GLN A 268 9.73 -5.61 16.96
CA GLN A 268 8.63 -6.44 17.47
C GLN A 268 9.11 -7.74 18.12
N SER A 269 10.29 -7.73 18.77
CA SER A 269 10.92 -8.90 19.39
C SER A 269 10.92 -8.85 20.93
N ASP A 270 10.14 -7.95 21.54
CA ASP A 270 10.00 -7.81 22.98
C ASP A 270 9.28 -8.99 23.65
N LYS A 271 8.38 -9.62 22.91
CA LYS A 271 7.59 -10.79 23.34
C LYS A 271 7.15 -11.64 22.14
N PRO A 272 6.75 -12.91 22.36
CA PRO A 272 6.23 -13.79 21.31
C PRO A 272 5.08 -13.14 20.51
N VAL A 273 5.03 -13.34 19.20
CA VAL A 273 4.06 -12.68 18.32
C VAL A 273 2.61 -13.01 18.69
N ILE A 274 2.35 -14.23 19.19
CA ILE A 274 1.00 -14.66 19.61
C ILE A 274 0.50 -13.98 20.89
N GLU A 275 1.38 -13.31 21.62
CA GLU A 275 1.07 -12.55 22.85
C GLU A 275 0.91 -11.05 22.58
N GLN A 276 1.26 -10.61 21.37
CA GLN A 276 1.16 -9.20 20.97
C GLN A 276 -0.30 -8.82 20.75
N LYS A 277 -0.69 -7.65 21.25
CA LYS A 277 -2.06 -7.10 21.12
C LYS A 277 -2.07 -5.65 20.64
N GLU A 278 -0.90 -5.04 20.53
CA GLU A 278 -0.69 -3.64 20.16
C GLU A 278 0.40 -3.52 19.11
N ALA A 279 0.28 -2.53 18.25
CA ALA A 279 1.30 -2.19 17.27
C ALA A 279 2.35 -1.25 17.90
N TRP A 280 3.60 -1.67 17.88
CA TRP A 280 4.75 -0.93 18.39
C TRP A 280 5.96 -1.04 17.48
N GLY A 281 6.95 -0.17 17.72
CA GLY A 281 8.20 -0.17 17.02
C GLY A 281 8.08 0.32 15.58
N HIS A 282 9.03 -0.04 14.75
CA HIS A 282 9.12 0.39 13.36
C HIS A 282 7.90 -0.08 12.56
N ALA A 283 7.19 0.87 11.93
CA ALA A 283 5.87 0.61 11.38
C ALA A 283 5.88 -0.31 10.14
N VAL A 284 6.92 -0.24 9.30
CA VAL A 284 7.04 -1.12 8.12
C VAL A 284 7.35 -2.54 8.54
N ARG A 285 8.32 -2.73 9.45
CA ARG A 285 8.66 -4.06 10.01
C ARG A 285 7.43 -4.73 10.58
N ALA A 286 6.68 -4.00 11.41
CA ALA A 286 5.45 -4.47 12.02
C ALA A 286 4.40 -4.88 10.96
N GLY A 287 4.08 -4.01 10.02
CA GLY A 287 3.07 -4.26 9.01
C GLY A 287 3.40 -5.46 8.11
N TYR A 288 4.67 -5.65 7.75
CA TYR A 288 5.12 -6.83 7.00
C TYR A 288 5.03 -8.11 7.84
N MET A 289 5.41 -8.05 9.11
CA MET A 289 5.24 -9.19 10.02
C MET A 289 3.77 -9.60 10.15
N TYR A 290 2.87 -8.63 10.37
CA TYR A 290 1.44 -8.93 10.51
C TYR A 290 0.85 -9.51 9.22
N ALA A 291 1.30 -9.05 8.06
CA ALA A 291 0.95 -9.65 6.78
C ALA A 291 1.48 -11.09 6.65
N GLY A 292 2.72 -11.35 7.04
CA GLY A 292 3.31 -12.69 7.09
C GLY A 292 2.60 -13.61 8.08
N MET A 293 2.21 -13.11 9.26
CA MET A 293 1.37 -13.87 10.22
C MET A 293 0.03 -14.29 9.60
N ALA A 294 -0.59 -13.43 8.81
CA ALA A 294 -1.84 -13.75 8.11
C ALA A 294 -1.62 -14.85 7.05
N ASP A 295 -0.54 -14.77 6.26
CA ASP A 295 -0.21 -15.77 5.24
C ASP A 295 0.08 -17.15 5.89
N VAL A 296 0.91 -17.18 6.93
CA VAL A 296 1.24 -18.42 7.65
C VAL A 296 0.00 -18.99 8.35
N ALA A 297 -0.83 -18.16 8.97
CA ALA A 297 -2.07 -18.60 9.59
C ALA A 297 -3.03 -19.23 8.56
N ALA A 298 -3.19 -18.61 7.40
CA ALA A 298 -4.04 -19.12 6.33
C ALA A 298 -3.55 -20.49 5.82
N LEU A 299 -2.23 -20.67 5.69
CA LEU A 299 -1.62 -21.89 5.14
C LEU A 299 -1.53 -23.03 6.16
N THR A 300 -1.42 -22.72 7.46
CA THR A 300 -1.23 -23.72 8.53
C THR A 300 -2.47 -23.96 9.37
N GLY A 301 -3.46 -23.07 9.32
CA GLY A 301 -4.63 -23.10 10.18
C GLY A 301 -4.36 -22.65 11.63
N ASP A 302 -3.20 -22.04 11.90
CA ASP A 302 -2.83 -21.63 13.26
C ASP A 302 -3.63 -20.41 13.75
N SER A 303 -4.65 -20.69 14.54
CA SER A 303 -5.57 -19.69 15.08
C SER A 303 -4.92 -18.74 16.11
N ALA A 304 -3.74 -19.05 16.66
CA ALA A 304 -3.06 -18.17 17.60
C ALA A 304 -2.57 -16.88 16.89
N TYR A 305 -2.04 -17.03 15.68
CA TYR A 305 -1.68 -15.87 14.86
C TYR A 305 -2.90 -15.02 14.50
N LEU A 306 -4.04 -15.66 14.15
CA LEU A 306 -5.27 -14.92 13.82
C LEU A 306 -5.74 -14.06 15.00
N ARG A 307 -5.77 -14.63 16.20
CA ARG A 307 -6.15 -13.86 17.40
C ARG A 307 -5.22 -12.69 17.68
N ALA A 308 -3.92 -12.86 17.47
CA ALA A 308 -2.95 -11.79 17.67
C ALA A 308 -3.12 -10.67 16.63
N ILE A 309 -3.20 -10.99 15.33
CA ILE A 309 -3.35 -9.96 14.29
C ILE A 309 -4.71 -9.26 14.36
N ASP A 310 -5.79 -9.95 14.76
CA ASP A 310 -7.10 -9.32 14.99
C ASP A 310 -7.02 -8.26 16.11
N ALA A 311 -6.34 -8.59 17.22
CA ALA A 311 -6.15 -7.65 18.34
C ALA A 311 -5.26 -6.46 17.93
N ILE A 312 -4.18 -6.73 17.21
CA ILE A 312 -3.25 -5.70 16.72
C ILE A 312 -3.94 -4.79 15.69
N TRP A 313 -4.66 -5.36 14.72
CA TRP A 313 -5.40 -4.59 13.73
C TRP A 313 -6.40 -3.65 14.41
N LYS A 314 -7.13 -4.14 15.40
CA LYS A 314 -8.05 -3.34 16.19
C LYS A 314 -7.34 -2.19 16.92
N ASN A 315 -6.18 -2.45 17.54
CA ASN A 315 -5.37 -1.41 18.19
C ASN A 315 -4.93 -0.34 17.19
N ILE A 316 -4.44 -0.75 16.00
CA ILE A 316 -4.03 0.18 14.95
C ILE A 316 -5.21 1.09 14.58
N VAL A 317 -6.31 0.51 14.15
CA VAL A 317 -7.42 1.25 13.54
C VAL A 317 -8.18 2.12 14.55
N GLU A 318 -8.28 1.68 15.80
CA GLU A 318 -8.97 2.42 16.85
C GLU A 318 -8.11 3.49 17.56
N ARG A 319 -6.75 3.46 17.38
CA ARG A 319 -5.87 4.28 18.23
C ARG A 319 -4.64 4.87 17.56
N LYS A 320 -4.15 4.30 16.44
CA LYS A 320 -2.83 4.63 15.85
C LYS A 320 -2.89 4.89 14.34
N TYR A 321 -4.10 5.05 13.81
CA TYR A 321 -4.38 5.18 12.37
C TYR A 321 -4.71 6.63 12.04
N TYR A 322 -3.94 7.26 11.15
CA TYR A 322 -4.19 8.61 10.72
C TYR A 322 -5.38 8.71 9.77
N LEU A 323 -6.01 9.88 9.71
CA LEU A 323 -7.15 10.11 8.82
C LEU A 323 -6.82 9.80 7.34
N THR A 324 -5.58 10.05 6.93
CA THR A 324 -5.06 9.72 5.59
C THR A 324 -4.77 8.23 5.37
N GLY A 325 -5.00 7.40 6.37
CA GLY A 325 -4.70 5.97 6.30
C GLY A 325 -3.23 5.62 6.57
N GLY A 326 -2.40 6.59 6.89
CA GLY A 326 -1.02 6.37 7.30
C GLY A 326 -0.91 5.82 8.72
N VAL A 327 0.26 5.28 9.05
CA VAL A 327 0.65 4.82 10.37
C VAL A 327 2.12 5.14 10.64
N GLY A 328 2.50 5.16 11.93
CA GLY A 328 3.85 5.53 12.33
C GLY A 328 3.95 7.02 12.65
N ALA A 329 3.70 7.38 13.92
CA ALA A 329 3.64 8.77 14.37
C ALA A 329 5.02 9.39 14.54
N ARG A 330 6.03 8.57 14.91
CA ARG A 330 7.32 9.04 15.37
C ARG A 330 8.39 8.96 14.28
N HIS A 331 9.10 10.05 14.10
CA HIS A 331 10.27 10.10 13.23
C HIS A 331 11.41 9.21 13.79
N ASN A 332 11.66 9.30 15.10
CA ASN A 332 12.66 8.46 15.74
C ASN A 332 12.24 6.99 15.71
N GLY A 333 13.03 6.18 15.00
CA GLY A 333 12.78 4.76 14.78
C GLY A 333 11.67 4.46 13.78
N GLU A 334 11.18 5.46 13.03
CA GLU A 334 10.12 5.27 12.01
C GLU A 334 8.92 4.52 12.59
N ALA A 335 8.53 4.89 13.82
CA ALA A 335 7.81 4.00 14.72
C ALA A 335 6.35 4.41 14.97
N PHE A 336 5.55 3.41 15.34
CA PHE A 336 4.28 3.67 16.01
C PHE A 336 4.49 4.50 17.28
N GLY A 337 3.60 5.46 17.52
CA GLY A 337 3.51 6.19 18.77
C GLY A 337 2.69 5.43 19.84
N ALA A 338 2.50 6.07 20.98
CA ALA A 338 1.55 5.62 21.99
C ALA A 338 0.11 5.67 21.44
N ASP A 339 -0.84 5.08 22.15
CA ASP A 339 -2.25 5.18 21.80
C ASP A 339 -2.68 6.65 21.70
N TYR A 340 -3.29 7.03 20.59
CA TYR A 340 -3.77 8.39 20.28
C TYR A 340 -2.67 9.46 20.09
N GLU A 341 -1.40 9.06 19.99
CA GLU A 341 -0.29 9.95 19.61
C GLU A 341 -0.27 10.07 18.09
N LEU A 342 -0.91 11.12 17.59
CA LEU A 342 -1.10 11.39 16.16
C LEU A 342 -0.75 12.85 15.84
N PRO A 343 0.51 13.27 16.00
CA PRO A 343 0.96 14.63 15.65
C PRO A 343 0.74 14.91 14.16
N ASN A 344 0.55 16.17 13.77
CA ASN A 344 0.30 16.55 12.39
C ASN A 344 1.59 16.98 11.67
N LEU A 345 2.32 17.97 12.21
CA LEU A 345 3.54 18.51 11.61
C LEU A 345 4.69 17.49 11.60
N THR A 346 4.84 16.74 12.70
CA THR A 346 5.92 15.77 12.88
C THR A 346 5.50 14.33 12.61
N ALA A 347 4.31 14.12 12.03
CA ALA A 347 3.84 12.79 11.63
C ALA A 347 4.83 12.17 10.64
N TYR A 348 5.35 10.98 10.98
CA TYR A 348 6.25 10.29 10.05
C TYR A 348 5.44 9.68 8.89
N ASN A 349 4.45 8.84 9.20
CA ASN A 349 3.54 8.30 8.19
C ASN A 349 4.25 7.84 6.92
N GLU A 350 5.20 6.93 7.08
CA GLU A 350 6.05 6.48 5.99
C GLU A 350 5.25 5.89 4.85
N THR A 351 5.62 6.20 3.62
CA THR A 351 5.03 5.63 2.40
C THR A 351 5.07 4.10 2.41
N CYS A 352 6.18 3.49 2.86
CA CYS A 352 6.28 2.03 2.99
C CYS A 352 5.33 1.46 4.05
N ALA A 353 5.11 2.18 5.15
CA ALA A 353 4.16 1.77 6.18
C ALA A 353 2.71 1.81 5.67
N ALA A 354 2.36 2.80 4.84
CA ALA A 354 1.07 2.85 4.15
C ALA A 354 0.89 1.65 3.22
N ILE A 355 1.90 1.27 2.44
CA ILE A 355 1.88 0.06 1.60
C ILE A 355 1.70 -1.20 2.45
N ALA A 356 2.41 -1.30 3.58
CA ALA A 356 2.28 -2.44 4.50
C ALA A 356 0.85 -2.54 5.09
N GLN A 357 0.19 -1.40 5.35
CA GLN A 357 -1.22 -1.38 5.76
C GLN A 357 -2.15 -1.91 4.66
N VAL A 358 -1.89 -1.61 3.38
CA VAL A 358 -2.64 -2.21 2.27
C VAL A 358 -2.47 -3.72 2.27
N TYR A 359 -1.24 -4.23 2.42
CA TYR A 359 -0.97 -5.67 2.47
C TYR A 359 -1.68 -6.36 3.63
N LEU A 360 -1.64 -5.78 4.83
CA LEU A 360 -2.32 -6.31 5.99
C LEU A 360 -3.85 -6.32 5.80
N ASN A 361 -4.44 -5.17 5.44
CA ASN A 361 -5.90 -5.07 5.29
C ASN A 361 -6.45 -6.00 4.20
N TYR A 362 -5.72 -6.19 3.11
CA TYR A 362 -6.11 -7.14 2.06
C TYR A 362 -6.15 -8.59 2.59
N ARG A 363 -5.14 -9.01 3.33
CA ARG A 363 -5.07 -10.35 3.93
C ARG A 363 -6.15 -10.57 4.99
N MET A 364 -6.39 -9.57 5.81
CA MET A 364 -7.49 -9.59 6.78
C MET A 364 -8.85 -9.75 6.09
N PHE A 365 -9.04 -9.08 4.94
CA PHE A 365 -10.25 -9.30 4.13
C PHE A 365 -10.31 -10.73 3.58
N LEU A 366 -9.23 -11.27 3.05
CA LEU A 366 -9.21 -12.65 2.52
C LEU A 366 -9.51 -13.70 3.60
N LEU A 367 -9.18 -13.41 4.87
CA LEU A 367 -9.49 -14.25 6.02
C LEU A 367 -10.95 -14.11 6.47
N HIS A 368 -11.49 -12.90 6.54
CA HIS A 368 -12.76 -12.62 7.24
C HIS A 368 -13.93 -12.24 6.33
N GLY A 369 -13.67 -11.65 5.15
CA GLY A 369 -14.70 -11.24 4.19
C GLY A 369 -15.46 -9.96 4.56
N ASP A 370 -14.99 -9.18 5.53
CA ASP A 370 -15.65 -7.96 6.02
C ASP A 370 -15.13 -6.72 5.26
N ALA A 371 -16.04 -5.89 4.78
CA ALA A 371 -15.74 -4.66 4.03
C ALA A 371 -14.93 -3.63 4.84
N LYS A 372 -14.96 -3.70 6.19
CA LYS A 372 -14.20 -2.78 7.05
C LYS A 372 -12.69 -2.78 6.73
N TYR A 373 -12.15 -3.92 6.32
CA TYR A 373 -10.75 -4.01 5.90
C TYR A 373 -10.50 -3.26 4.59
N PHE A 374 -11.46 -3.30 3.67
CA PHE A 374 -11.39 -2.49 2.45
C PHE A 374 -11.68 -1.01 2.69
N ASP A 375 -12.43 -0.65 3.71
CA ASP A 375 -12.61 0.76 4.10
C ASP A 375 -11.27 1.37 4.55
N CYS A 376 -10.46 0.61 5.31
CA CYS A 376 -9.08 0.99 5.63
C CYS A 376 -8.17 0.97 4.40
N LEU A 377 -8.22 -0.10 3.60
CA LEU A 377 -7.38 -0.26 2.41
C LEU A 377 -7.62 0.88 1.41
N GLU A 378 -8.87 1.18 1.09
CA GLU A 378 -9.23 2.26 0.16
C GLU A 378 -8.76 3.62 0.67
N ARG A 379 -9.01 3.95 1.94
CA ARG A 379 -8.54 5.19 2.56
C ARG A 379 -7.02 5.33 2.48
N THR A 380 -6.29 4.28 2.85
CA THR A 380 -4.82 4.23 2.79
C THR A 380 -4.33 4.38 1.36
N LEU A 381 -4.96 3.67 0.41
CA LEU A 381 -4.56 3.66 -0.98
C LEU A 381 -4.77 5.03 -1.65
N TYR A 382 -5.93 5.66 -1.44
CA TYR A 382 -6.30 6.94 -2.08
C TYR A 382 -5.71 8.18 -1.39
N ASN A 383 -5.07 8.03 -0.23
CA ASN A 383 -4.45 9.15 0.48
C ASN A 383 -2.99 8.83 0.86
N GLY A 384 -2.74 7.96 1.84
CA GLY A 384 -1.40 7.71 2.39
C GLY A 384 -0.40 7.12 1.39
N VAL A 385 -0.85 6.22 0.49
CA VAL A 385 0.04 5.60 -0.51
C VAL A 385 0.33 6.55 -1.67
N ILE A 386 -0.72 7.05 -2.35
CA ILE A 386 -0.51 7.84 -3.56
C ILE A 386 0.06 9.23 -3.29
N SER A 387 0.00 9.73 -2.06
CA SER A 387 0.71 10.95 -1.69
C SER A 387 2.22 10.76 -1.70
N GLY A 388 2.70 9.54 -1.52
CA GLY A 388 4.13 9.20 -1.59
C GLY A 388 4.77 9.35 -2.96
N MET A 389 3.99 9.49 -4.04
CA MET A 389 4.48 9.60 -5.41
C MET A 389 3.87 10.82 -6.10
N SER A 390 4.68 11.60 -6.81
CA SER A 390 4.18 12.69 -7.65
C SER A 390 3.32 12.16 -8.79
N MET A 391 2.47 13.02 -9.35
CA MET A 391 1.54 12.65 -10.44
C MET A 391 2.27 12.18 -11.70
N ASP A 392 3.49 12.64 -11.94
CA ASP A 392 4.34 12.20 -13.05
C ASP A 392 5.16 10.95 -12.73
N GLY A 393 5.11 10.44 -11.50
CA GLY A 393 5.83 9.24 -11.08
C GLY A 393 7.32 9.41 -10.83
N GLY A 394 7.86 10.64 -10.90
CA GLY A 394 9.30 10.92 -10.88
C GLY A 394 9.85 11.46 -9.57
N ARG A 395 8.99 11.75 -8.58
CA ARG A 395 9.39 12.30 -7.29
C ARG A 395 8.60 11.69 -6.15
N PHE A 396 9.18 11.64 -4.96
CA PHE A 396 8.68 10.86 -3.84
C PHE A 396 8.70 11.60 -2.52
N PHE A 397 7.75 11.26 -1.67
CA PHE A 397 7.83 11.47 -0.23
C PHE A 397 8.25 10.18 0.46
N TYR A 398 9.08 10.31 1.48
CA TYR A 398 9.37 9.28 2.46
C TYR A 398 8.33 9.37 3.58
N PRO A 399 8.33 10.39 4.47
CA PRO A 399 7.20 10.71 5.36
C PRO A 399 6.07 11.46 4.65
N ASN A 400 4.87 11.36 5.20
CA ASN A 400 3.65 12.01 4.71
C ASN A 400 2.94 12.74 5.87
N PRO A 401 3.36 13.97 6.24
CA PRO A 401 2.78 14.72 7.34
C PRO A 401 1.39 15.25 6.99
N LEU A 402 0.57 15.55 8.03
CA LEU A 402 -0.75 16.15 7.87
C LEU A 402 -0.73 17.68 8.04
N GLU A 403 0.42 18.24 8.34
CA GLU A 403 0.70 19.68 8.38
C GLU A 403 2.11 19.95 7.87
N SER A 404 2.29 21.06 7.16
CA SER A 404 3.61 21.59 6.78
C SER A 404 3.62 23.09 7.05
N ASP A 405 4.67 23.57 7.71
CA ASP A 405 4.89 25.01 7.93
C ASP A 405 5.80 25.63 6.87
N GLY A 406 6.27 24.82 5.91
CA GLY A 406 7.22 25.23 4.87
C GLY A 406 8.67 25.31 5.33
N HIS A 407 8.97 25.05 6.60
CA HIS A 407 10.30 25.16 7.19
C HIS A 407 10.80 23.84 7.77
N TYR A 408 9.92 23.10 8.45
CA TYR A 408 10.27 21.79 8.99
C TYR A 408 10.59 20.83 7.85
N ALA A 409 11.85 20.39 7.81
CA ALA A 409 12.37 19.46 6.81
C ALA A 409 11.89 18.02 7.12
N PHE A 410 10.64 17.73 6.82
CA PHE A 410 10.00 16.45 7.16
C PHE A 410 10.44 15.30 6.25
N ASN A 411 10.78 15.60 4.98
CA ASN A 411 11.14 14.56 4.02
C ASN A 411 12.60 14.11 4.23
N ALA A 412 12.92 12.91 3.76
CA ALA A 412 14.27 12.37 3.86
C ALA A 412 15.33 13.33 3.29
N ASP A 413 16.56 13.20 3.78
CA ASP A 413 17.72 14.02 3.41
C ASP A 413 17.52 15.53 3.66
N GLY A 414 16.67 15.88 4.64
CA GLY A 414 16.46 17.27 5.07
C GLY A 414 15.65 18.14 4.12
N ASN A 415 14.70 17.56 3.40
CA ASN A 415 13.90 18.25 2.40
C ASN A 415 12.48 18.59 2.89
N THR A 416 11.89 19.62 2.26
CA THR A 416 10.49 20.02 2.45
C THR A 416 9.61 19.72 1.21
N THR A 417 10.19 19.11 0.18
CA THR A 417 9.54 18.78 -1.08
C THR A 417 9.76 17.32 -1.46
N ARG A 418 8.98 16.81 -2.43
CA ARG A 418 9.25 15.52 -3.04
C ARG A 418 10.61 15.49 -3.71
N GLN A 419 11.35 14.41 -3.53
CA GLN A 419 12.67 14.21 -4.10
C GLN A 419 12.67 13.14 -5.19
N PRO A 420 13.54 13.25 -6.22
CA PRO A 420 13.61 12.26 -7.28
C PRO A 420 14.14 10.91 -6.81
N TRP A 421 14.89 10.88 -5.72
CA TRP A 421 15.41 9.68 -5.08
C TRP A 421 15.93 9.99 -3.69
N PHE A 422 16.28 8.94 -2.92
CA PHE A 422 16.87 9.03 -1.59
C PHE A 422 18.08 8.11 -1.48
N GLY A 423 19.04 8.42 -0.62
CA GLY A 423 20.14 7.54 -0.28
C GLY A 423 19.64 6.18 0.24
N CYS A 424 18.69 6.20 1.20
CA CYS A 424 17.88 5.05 1.57
C CYS A 424 16.61 5.00 0.67
N ALA A 425 16.65 4.24 -0.41
CA ALA A 425 15.62 4.28 -1.45
C ALA A 425 14.45 3.30 -1.22
N CYS A 426 14.13 2.96 0.04
CA CYS A 426 13.09 1.98 0.31
C CYS A 426 11.70 2.43 -0.19
N CYS A 427 11.30 3.69 -0.02
CA CYS A 427 10.00 4.19 -0.46
C CYS A 427 9.84 4.28 -1.98
N PRO A 428 10.77 4.87 -2.76
CA PRO A 428 10.68 4.87 -4.21
C PRO A 428 10.65 3.46 -4.81
N SER A 429 11.54 2.57 -4.37
CA SER A 429 11.61 1.20 -4.86
C SER A 429 10.36 0.39 -4.46
N ASN A 430 9.78 0.66 -3.28
CA ASN A 430 8.54 0.01 -2.84
C ASN A 430 7.32 0.48 -3.65
N LEU A 431 7.21 1.77 -3.96
CA LEU A 431 6.18 2.30 -4.89
C LEU A 431 6.34 1.71 -6.30
N CYS A 432 7.59 1.56 -6.77
CA CYS A 432 7.90 0.93 -8.04
C CYS A 432 7.29 -0.48 -8.16
N ARG A 433 7.36 -1.31 -7.10
CA ARG A 433 6.76 -2.65 -7.11
C ARG A 433 5.28 -2.65 -6.77
N PHE A 434 4.80 -1.71 -5.96
CA PHE A 434 3.43 -1.71 -5.45
C PHE A 434 2.41 -1.19 -6.46
N ILE A 435 2.64 -0.02 -7.07
CA ILE A 435 1.66 0.63 -7.95
C ILE A 435 1.20 -0.29 -9.09
N PRO A 436 2.08 -0.99 -9.82
CA PRO A 436 1.64 -1.92 -10.87
C PRO A 436 0.76 -3.07 -10.39
N SER A 437 0.79 -3.42 -9.11
CA SER A 437 0.00 -4.52 -8.52
C SER A 437 -1.41 -4.11 -8.05
N VAL A 438 -1.72 -2.81 -8.01
CA VAL A 438 -3.00 -2.28 -7.49
C VAL A 438 -4.25 -2.92 -8.11
N PRO A 439 -4.30 -3.28 -9.40
CA PRO A 439 -5.47 -3.95 -9.96
C PRO A 439 -5.83 -5.28 -9.28
N GLY A 440 -4.89 -5.92 -8.59
CA GLY A 440 -5.11 -7.16 -7.84
C GLY A 440 -6.02 -7.02 -6.60
N TYR A 441 -6.28 -5.79 -6.15
CA TYR A 441 -7.15 -5.53 -4.99
C TYR A 441 -8.62 -5.28 -5.38
N VAL A 442 -8.95 -5.22 -6.68
CA VAL A 442 -10.30 -4.87 -7.14
C VAL A 442 -11.31 -5.95 -6.85
N TYR A 443 -10.93 -7.19 -7.07
CA TYR A 443 -11.82 -8.34 -6.99
C TYR A 443 -11.28 -9.47 -6.11
N ALA A 444 -12.20 -10.28 -5.57
CA ALA A 444 -11.88 -11.56 -4.94
C ALA A 444 -13.02 -12.55 -5.16
N VAL A 445 -12.73 -13.85 -5.04
CA VAL A 445 -13.71 -14.90 -5.32
C VAL A 445 -13.79 -15.87 -4.14
N LYS A 446 -15.02 -16.23 -3.74
CA LYS A 446 -15.29 -17.33 -2.81
C LYS A 446 -16.47 -18.14 -3.34
N ASP A 447 -16.22 -19.39 -3.71
CA ASP A 447 -17.23 -20.28 -4.28
C ASP A 447 -17.95 -19.63 -5.48
N ASP A 448 -19.25 -19.39 -5.41
CA ASP A 448 -20.09 -18.72 -6.40
C ASP A 448 -20.19 -17.18 -6.18
N ARG A 449 -19.40 -16.63 -5.26
CA ARG A 449 -19.41 -15.20 -4.91
C ARG A 449 -18.26 -14.47 -5.54
N LEU A 450 -18.55 -13.37 -6.22
CA LEU A 450 -17.59 -12.41 -6.75
C LEU A 450 -17.67 -11.09 -5.97
N TYR A 451 -16.65 -10.81 -5.18
CA TYR A 451 -16.52 -9.56 -4.44
C TYR A 451 -15.98 -8.46 -5.36
N VAL A 452 -16.68 -7.33 -5.41
CA VAL A 452 -16.26 -6.09 -6.06
C VAL A 452 -15.88 -5.11 -4.95
N ASN A 453 -14.60 -4.99 -4.69
CA ASN A 453 -14.08 -4.31 -3.50
C ASN A 453 -13.64 -2.88 -3.74
N LEU A 454 -13.07 -2.59 -4.94
CA LEU A 454 -12.68 -1.25 -5.36
C LEU A 454 -13.38 -0.85 -6.65
N TYR A 455 -13.67 0.43 -6.75
CA TYR A 455 -14.31 1.01 -7.92
C TYR A 455 -13.31 1.77 -8.76
N LEU A 456 -13.02 1.24 -9.94
CA LEU A 456 -12.14 1.85 -10.95
C LEU A 456 -12.45 1.29 -12.34
N GLY A 457 -12.30 2.10 -13.38
CA GLY A 457 -12.56 1.67 -14.77
C GLY A 457 -11.68 0.50 -15.19
N ASN A 458 -12.30 -0.65 -15.51
CA ASN A 458 -11.58 -1.85 -15.92
C ASN A 458 -12.47 -2.86 -16.68
N THR A 459 -11.82 -3.87 -17.24
CA THR A 459 -12.48 -5.09 -17.71
C THR A 459 -11.76 -6.30 -17.10
N VAL A 460 -12.53 -7.27 -16.61
CA VAL A 460 -12.02 -8.48 -15.98
C VAL A 460 -12.75 -9.71 -16.48
N THR A 461 -12.02 -10.82 -16.69
CA THR A 461 -12.60 -12.14 -16.99
C THR A 461 -12.19 -13.12 -15.91
N LEU A 462 -13.17 -13.74 -15.24
CA LEU A 462 -12.97 -14.57 -14.05
C LEU A 462 -13.80 -15.86 -14.14
N ASN A 463 -13.32 -16.91 -13.48
CA ASN A 463 -14.09 -18.11 -13.19
C ASN A 463 -14.67 -18.01 -11.77
N VAL A 464 -15.98 -18.00 -11.65
CA VAL A 464 -16.71 -17.91 -10.38
C VAL A 464 -17.68 -19.08 -10.28
N GLY A 465 -17.45 -20.01 -9.36
CA GLY A 465 -18.29 -21.20 -9.22
C GLY A 465 -18.38 -22.07 -10.48
N GLY A 466 -17.33 -22.08 -11.32
CA GLY A 466 -17.32 -22.79 -12.59
C GLY A 466 -17.97 -22.03 -13.76
N THR A 467 -18.42 -20.80 -13.56
CA THR A 467 -18.93 -19.89 -14.59
C THR A 467 -17.82 -18.89 -14.97
N GLU A 468 -17.43 -18.84 -16.24
CA GLU A 468 -16.57 -17.77 -16.74
C GLU A 468 -17.46 -16.54 -17.01
N ILE A 469 -17.20 -15.46 -16.28
CA ILE A 469 -17.89 -14.17 -16.41
C ILE A 469 -16.91 -13.08 -16.77
N THR A 470 -17.27 -12.26 -17.77
CA THR A 470 -16.51 -11.04 -18.11
C THR A 470 -17.33 -9.82 -17.70
N LEU A 471 -16.75 -9.00 -16.81
CA LEU A 471 -17.34 -7.75 -16.36
C LEU A 471 -16.55 -6.56 -16.88
N ARG A 472 -17.27 -5.51 -17.26
CA ARG A 472 -16.71 -4.17 -17.51
C ARG A 472 -17.21 -3.24 -16.42
N GLN A 473 -16.29 -2.57 -15.75
CA GLN A 473 -16.59 -1.52 -14.79
C GLN A 473 -16.25 -0.16 -15.43
N THR A 474 -17.24 0.74 -15.51
CA THR A 474 -17.10 2.11 -16.02
C THR A 474 -17.45 3.08 -14.89
N THR A 475 -16.52 3.99 -14.56
CA THR A 475 -16.70 4.97 -13.48
C THR A 475 -15.65 6.06 -13.55
N ASP A 476 -16.00 7.24 -13.06
CA ASP A 476 -15.09 8.37 -12.78
C ASP A 476 -14.68 8.42 -11.28
N TYR A 477 -14.86 7.33 -10.55
CA TYR A 477 -14.43 7.27 -9.15
C TYR A 477 -12.93 7.56 -9.02
N PRO A 478 -12.48 8.40 -8.08
CA PRO A 478 -13.19 8.94 -6.92
C PRO A 478 -13.84 10.34 -7.12
N TRP A 479 -14.03 10.78 -8.38
CA TRP A 479 -14.55 12.11 -8.67
C TRP A 479 -16.07 12.21 -8.60
N ASN A 480 -16.77 11.11 -8.84
CA ASN A 480 -18.19 10.94 -8.58
C ASN A 480 -18.50 9.53 -8.08
N GLY A 481 -19.74 9.32 -7.65
CA GLY A 481 -20.22 8.05 -7.09
C GLY A 481 -20.93 7.15 -8.07
N ASP A 482 -20.86 7.42 -9.39
CA ASP A 482 -21.53 6.62 -10.40
C ASP A 482 -20.65 5.47 -10.86
N ILE A 483 -21.12 4.25 -10.70
CA ILE A 483 -20.43 3.03 -11.11
C ILE A 483 -21.37 2.17 -11.96
N LYS A 484 -20.94 1.81 -13.17
CA LYS A 484 -21.64 0.90 -14.04
C LYS A 484 -20.86 -0.41 -14.16
N LEU A 485 -21.47 -1.52 -13.80
CA LEU A 485 -20.98 -2.88 -14.00
C LEU A 485 -21.79 -3.55 -15.10
N GLU A 486 -21.16 -3.88 -16.21
CA GLU A 486 -21.77 -4.53 -17.37
C GLU A 486 -21.23 -5.96 -17.51
N VAL A 487 -22.09 -6.92 -17.64
CA VAL A 487 -21.74 -8.29 -18.03
C VAL A 487 -21.54 -8.33 -19.53
N VAL A 488 -20.27 -8.33 -19.99
CA VAL A 488 -19.93 -8.31 -21.42
C VAL A 488 -19.66 -9.70 -21.99
N GLY A 489 -19.74 -10.73 -21.18
CA GLY A 489 -19.65 -12.12 -21.62
C GLY A 489 -19.91 -13.10 -20.48
N VAL A 490 -20.57 -14.22 -20.80
CA VAL A 490 -20.77 -15.36 -19.90
C VAL A 490 -20.59 -16.65 -20.68
N LYS A 491 -19.63 -17.49 -20.26
CA LYS A 491 -19.49 -18.86 -20.77
C LYS A 491 -19.94 -19.85 -19.72
N LYS A 492 -20.95 -20.64 -20.08
CA LYS A 492 -21.72 -21.51 -19.19
C LYS A 492 -21.01 -22.83 -18.89
N LYS A 493 -20.86 -23.16 -17.61
CA LYS A 493 -21.09 -24.53 -17.11
C LYS A 493 -22.45 -24.59 -16.44
N LYS A 494 -23.02 -25.79 -16.19
CA LYS A 494 -24.37 -26.00 -15.60
C LYS A 494 -24.68 -24.95 -14.50
N ASP A 495 -25.88 -24.35 -14.58
CA ASP A 495 -26.54 -23.52 -13.59
C ASP A 495 -26.12 -22.06 -13.35
N ASN A 496 -25.02 -21.53 -13.83
CA ASN A 496 -24.65 -20.09 -13.94
C ASN A 496 -25.13 -19.10 -12.85
N ILE A 497 -25.40 -19.56 -11.64
CA ILE A 497 -25.76 -18.67 -10.54
C ILE A 497 -24.46 -18.11 -9.99
N VAL A 498 -24.33 -16.78 -10.01
CA VAL A 498 -23.21 -16.05 -9.41
C VAL A 498 -23.77 -14.95 -8.53
N SER A 499 -23.22 -14.80 -7.35
CA SER A 499 -23.54 -13.72 -6.42
C SER A 499 -22.51 -12.59 -6.58
N LEU A 500 -22.91 -11.43 -7.09
CA LEU A 500 -22.10 -10.22 -7.05
C LEU A 500 -22.21 -9.60 -5.65
N MET A 501 -21.08 -9.52 -4.95
CA MET A 501 -20.93 -8.91 -3.63
C MET A 501 -20.35 -7.50 -3.84
N LEU A 502 -21.20 -6.49 -3.88
CA LEU A 502 -20.85 -5.10 -4.16
C LEU A 502 -20.55 -4.37 -2.84
N ARG A 503 -19.30 -3.96 -2.61
CA ARG A 503 -18.95 -3.23 -1.39
C ARG A 503 -19.67 -1.89 -1.33
N ILE A 504 -20.32 -1.62 -0.23
CA ILE A 504 -20.82 -0.29 0.09
C ILE A 504 -19.78 0.38 0.99
N PRO A 505 -19.05 1.40 0.51
CA PRO A 505 -17.96 2.02 1.27
C PRO A 505 -18.37 2.53 2.64
N GLY A 506 -17.45 2.49 3.61
CA GLY A 506 -17.70 2.99 4.97
C GLY A 506 -18.19 4.43 5.00
N TRP A 507 -17.61 5.31 4.18
CA TRP A 507 -18.00 6.71 4.10
C TRP A 507 -19.45 6.89 3.60
N VAL A 508 -19.99 6.00 2.77
CA VAL A 508 -21.43 5.97 2.40
C VAL A 508 -22.28 5.52 3.60
N ARG A 509 -21.79 4.54 4.36
CA ARG A 509 -22.46 3.97 5.53
C ARG A 509 -22.39 4.85 6.78
N GLY A 510 -21.78 6.04 6.66
CA GLY A 510 -21.62 6.99 7.78
C GLY A 510 -20.42 6.68 8.69
N LEU A 511 -19.46 5.88 8.22
CA LEU A 511 -18.24 5.53 8.95
C LEU A 511 -17.03 6.19 8.28
N VAL A 512 -16.32 7.05 9.00
CA VAL A 512 -15.06 7.62 8.53
C VAL A 512 -13.99 6.54 8.40
N ALA A 513 -13.81 5.78 9.46
CA ALA A 513 -12.97 4.59 9.52
C ALA A 513 -13.63 3.58 10.47
N PRO A 514 -13.24 2.29 10.45
CA PRO A 514 -13.70 1.35 11.47
C PRO A 514 -13.26 1.80 12.88
N GLY A 515 -14.14 1.59 13.85
CA GLY A 515 -13.89 2.02 15.24
C GLY A 515 -14.40 3.44 15.55
N SER A 516 -13.85 4.06 16.59
CA SER A 516 -14.30 5.34 17.13
C SER A 516 -13.21 6.42 17.17
N LEU A 517 -12.14 6.20 16.38
CA LEU A 517 -11.04 7.18 16.31
C LEU A 517 -11.47 8.45 15.59
N TYR A 518 -12.32 8.32 14.58
CA TYR A 518 -12.87 9.41 13.78
C TYR A 518 -14.37 9.27 13.63
N GLU A 519 -15.09 10.39 13.60
CA GLU A 519 -16.52 10.46 13.35
C GLU A 519 -16.87 11.66 12.47
N TYR A 520 -17.98 11.60 11.76
CA TYR A 520 -18.51 12.78 11.07
C TYR A 520 -19.03 13.82 12.07
N ALA A 521 -18.81 15.08 11.77
CA ALA A 521 -19.30 16.18 12.61
C ALA A 521 -20.83 16.33 12.56
N ASP A 522 -21.46 15.76 11.55
CA ASP A 522 -22.90 15.74 11.36
C ASP A 522 -23.46 14.30 11.44
N SER A 523 -24.78 14.18 11.62
CA SER A 523 -25.49 12.89 11.64
C SER A 523 -26.08 12.50 10.28
N LYS A 524 -25.70 13.21 9.19
CA LYS A 524 -26.24 12.93 7.87
C LYS A 524 -25.77 11.55 7.40
N GLN A 525 -26.70 10.74 6.94
CA GLN A 525 -26.38 9.52 6.18
C GLN A 525 -26.42 9.86 4.69
N LEU A 526 -25.40 9.42 3.96
CA LEU A 526 -25.39 9.50 2.51
C LEU A 526 -26.28 8.41 1.95
N ASN A 527 -26.96 8.72 0.84
CA ASN A 527 -27.78 7.73 0.17
C ASN A 527 -26.92 6.95 -0.84
N PHE A 528 -27.38 5.75 -1.13
CA PHE A 528 -26.93 4.99 -2.29
C PHE A 528 -28.12 4.35 -2.99
N ALA A 529 -27.98 4.15 -4.29
CA ALA A 529 -28.97 3.48 -5.11
C ALA A 529 -28.29 2.36 -5.91
N ILE A 530 -29.02 1.26 -6.12
CA ILE A 530 -28.60 0.18 -7.00
C ILE A 530 -29.72 -0.15 -7.97
N THR A 531 -29.40 -0.19 -9.26
CA THR A 531 -30.33 -0.64 -10.30
C THR A 531 -29.80 -1.91 -10.97
N LEU A 532 -30.71 -2.69 -11.51
CA LEU A 532 -30.42 -3.83 -12.36
C LEU A 532 -31.23 -3.66 -13.67
N ASN A 533 -30.54 -3.51 -14.79
CA ASN A 533 -31.14 -3.26 -16.11
C ASN A 533 -32.12 -2.05 -16.08
N GLY A 534 -31.67 -0.96 -15.46
CA GLY A 534 -32.41 0.30 -15.30
C GLY A 534 -33.57 0.26 -14.31
N LYS A 535 -33.78 -0.86 -13.57
CA LYS A 535 -34.84 -0.98 -12.55
C LYS A 535 -34.22 -0.98 -11.16
N PRO A 536 -34.74 -0.20 -10.23
CA PRO A 536 -34.29 -0.25 -8.83
C PRO A 536 -34.42 -1.68 -8.26
N ILE A 537 -33.40 -2.12 -7.55
CA ILE A 537 -33.45 -3.42 -6.88
C ILE A 537 -34.32 -3.29 -5.63
N SER A 538 -35.41 -4.06 -5.59
CA SER A 538 -36.27 -4.12 -4.42
C SER A 538 -35.59 -4.84 -3.25
N LYS A 539 -36.01 -4.53 -2.01
CA LYS A 539 -35.51 -5.20 -0.80
C LYS A 539 -35.61 -6.74 -0.88
N ALA A 540 -36.63 -7.26 -1.60
CA ALA A 540 -36.85 -8.69 -1.77
C ALA A 540 -35.82 -9.38 -2.70
N GLN A 541 -35.06 -8.62 -3.47
CA GLN A 541 -34.03 -9.13 -4.40
C GLN A 541 -32.63 -9.19 -3.76
N PHE A 542 -32.47 -8.64 -2.55
CA PHE A 542 -31.26 -8.83 -1.75
C PHE A 542 -31.37 -10.14 -0.94
N VAL A 543 -30.27 -10.82 -0.75
CA VAL A 543 -30.21 -12.10 0.00
C VAL A 543 -30.76 -11.96 1.42
N ASN A 544 -30.62 -10.79 2.03
CA ASN A 544 -31.29 -10.43 3.29
C ASN A 544 -32.53 -9.57 2.99
N GLN A 545 -33.70 -10.19 2.94
CA GLN A 545 -34.99 -9.54 2.61
C GLN A 545 -35.32 -8.31 3.48
N GLN A 546 -34.58 -8.04 4.56
CA GLN A 546 -34.84 -6.95 5.50
C GLN A 546 -33.86 -5.78 5.38
N GLN A 547 -32.62 -6.02 4.87
CA GLN A 547 -31.60 -4.97 4.74
C GLN A 547 -30.86 -5.09 3.41
N PRO A 548 -30.62 -3.95 2.68
CA PRO A 548 -29.93 -3.97 1.41
C PRO A 548 -28.43 -4.26 1.55
N ILE A 549 -27.88 -4.17 2.75
CA ILE A 549 -26.45 -4.37 3.05
C ILE A 549 -26.33 -5.54 4.04
N THR A 550 -25.42 -6.47 3.74
CA THR A 550 -25.08 -7.56 4.69
C THR A 550 -24.35 -6.98 5.92
N PRO A 551 -24.30 -7.71 7.04
CA PRO A 551 -23.53 -7.26 8.22
C PRO A 551 -22.07 -6.96 7.89
N GLU A 552 -21.49 -7.64 6.90
CA GLU A 552 -20.11 -7.45 6.43
C GLU A 552 -19.95 -6.23 5.49
N GLY A 553 -21.03 -5.51 5.15
CA GLY A 553 -20.97 -4.26 4.38
C GLY A 553 -21.08 -4.40 2.86
N TYR A 554 -21.70 -5.47 2.36
CA TYR A 554 -21.93 -5.74 0.94
C TYR A 554 -23.39 -5.73 0.55
N ALA A 555 -23.71 -5.19 -0.63
CA ALA A 555 -24.98 -5.48 -1.31
C ALA A 555 -24.77 -6.73 -2.17
N SER A 556 -25.62 -7.75 -1.97
CA SER A 556 -25.49 -9.04 -2.66
C SER A 556 -26.59 -9.22 -3.68
N ILE A 557 -26.22 -9.48 -4.94
CA ILE A 557 -27.14 -9.74 -6.06
C ILE A 557 -26.85 -11.13 -6.60
N THR A 558 -27.73 -12.09 -6.31
CA THR A 558 -27.59 -13.48 -6.73
C THR A 558 -28.56 -13.80 -7.86
N ARG A 559 -28.02 -14.20 -9.02
CA ARG A 559 -28.86 -14.57 -10.17
C ARG A 559 -28.10 -15.37 -11.22
N ARG A 560 -28.82 -15.82 -12.25
CA ARG A 560 -28.24 -16.28 -13.50
C ARG A 560 -27.95 -15.06 -14.39
N TRP A 561 -26.66 -14.73 -14.52
CA TRP A 561 -26.21 -13.60 -15.34
C TRP A 561 -26.22 -13.96 -16.82
N LYS A 562 -26.46 -12.97 -17.64
CA LYS A 562 -26.38 -13.05 -19.11
C LYS A 562 -25.66 -11.82 -19.66
N GLU A 563 -25.10 -11.96 -20.85
CA GLU A 563 -24.51 -10.85 -21.57
C GLU A 563 -25.53 -9.72 -21.76
N GLY A 564 -25.10 -8.48 -21.55
CA GLY A 564 -25.92 -7.29 -21.56
C GLY A 564 -26.62 -6.96 -20.23
N ASP A 565 -26.51 -7.80 -19.19
CA ASP A 565 -26.97 -7.40 -17.86
C ASP A 565 -26.10 -6.26 -17.31
N VAL A 566 -26.75 -5.24 -16.74
CA VAL A 566 -26.10 -4.03 -16.21
C VAL A 566 -26.54 -3.80 -14.79
N VAL A 567 -25.56 -3.65 -13.90
CA VAL A 567 -25.77 -3.15 -12.52
C VAL A 567 -25.19 -1.75 -12.43
N GLU A 568 -25.97 -0.79 -11.97
CA GLU A 568 -25.53 0.56 -11.72
C GLU A 568 -25.64 0.87 -10.22
N LEU A 569 -24.54 1.41 -9.67
CA LEU A 569 -24.52 1.94 -8.31
C LEU A 569 -24.37 3.45 -8.40
N HIS A 570 -25.04 4.12 -7.50
CA HIS A 570 -24.88 5.55 -7.26
C HIS A 570 -24.63 5.77 -5.78
N PHE A 571 -23.56 6.47 -5.44
CA PHE A 571 -23.24 6.93 -4.08
C PHE A 571 -23.32 8.45 -4.01
N ASP A 572 -24.12 8.98 -3.12
CA ASP A 572 -24.04 10.42 -2.81
C ASP A 572 -22.61 10.72 -2.35
N MET A 573 -21.96 11.69 -3.00
CA MET A 573 -20.57 12.04 -2.73
C MET A 573 -20.45 13.51 -2.36
N GLU A 574 -20.98 13.85 -1.20
CA GLU A 574 -20.92 15.21 -0.65
C GLU A 574 -19.68 15.38 0.24
N PRO A 575 -19.08 16.58 0.27
CA PRO A 575 -18.04 16.89 1.24
C PRO A 575 -18.59 16.85 2.66
N ARG A 576 -17.82 16.30 3.60
CA ARG A 576 -18.20 16.17 5.01
C ARG A 576 -17.06 16.58 5.92
N LEU A 577 -17.42 17.11 7.08
CA LEU A 577 -16.49 17.43 8.17
C LEU A 577 -16.26 16.21 9.06
N VAL A 578 -15.01 15.98 9.42
CA VAL A 578 -14.55 14.88 10.28
C VAL A 578 -13.98 15.46 11.57
N LYS A 579 -14.31 14.82 12.69
CA LYS A 579 -13.72 15.04 14.01
C LYS A 579 -12.89 13.85 14.42
N ALA A 580 -11.77 14.09 15.08
CA ALA A 580 -11.04 13.06 15.79
C ALA A 580 -11.61 12.86 17.21
N SER A 581 -11.36 11.68 17.76
CA SER A 581 -11.60 11.40 19.18
C SER A 581 -10.92 12.46 20.06
N LYS A 582 -11.57 12.90 21.13
CA LYS A 582 -10.99 13.85 22.12
C LYS A 582 -9.69 13.35 22.75
N LYS A 583 -9.38 12.06 22.61
CA LYS A 583 -8.11 11.47 23.08
C LYS A 583 -6.92 11.86 22.21
N VAL A 584 -7.14 12.22 20.94
CA VAL A 584 -6.11 12.74 20.04
C VAL A 584 -5.89 14.21 20.37
N ALA A 585 -4.82 14.49 21.08
CA ALA A 585 -4.53 15.83 21.60
C ALA A 585 -4.32 16.85 20.48
N ASP A 586 -3.62 16.45 19.43
CA ASP A 586 -3.22 17.31 18.31
C ASP A 586 -4.41 17.79 17.44
N ASP A 587 -5.54 17.07 17.51
CA ASP A 587 -6.73 17.38 16.70
C ASP A 587 -7.90 17.95 17.52
N ARG A 588 -7.70 18.23 18.82
CA ARG A 588 -8.74 18.84 19.66
C ARG A 588 -9.12 20.21 19.13
N GLY A 589 -10.44 20.45 19.00
CA GLY A 589 -10.96 21.72 18.50
C GLY A 589 -10.66 21.96 17.03
N LYS A 590 -10.37 20.88 16.26
CA LYS A 590 -10.12 20.93 14.83
C LYS A 590 -11.09 20.04 14.06
N LEU A 591 -11.23 20.32 12.78
CA LEU A 591 -12.00 19.56 11.80
C LEU A 591 -11.15 19.30 10.56
N ALA A 592 -11.32 18.14 9.97
CA ALA A 592 -10.82 17.84 8.64
C ALA A 592 -11.98 17.72 7.64
N VAL A 593 -11.67 17.72 6.36
CA VAL A 593 -12.67 17.60 5.28
C VAL A 593 -12.36 16.37 4.44
N GLU A 594 -13.39 15.57 4.15
CA GLU A 594 -13.30 14.50 3.17
C GLU A 594 -14.46 14.52 2.18
N ARG A 595 -14.25 13.93 1.00
CA ARG A 595 -15.28 13.72 -0.02
C ARG A 595 -15.06 12.37 -0.69
N GLY A 596 -16.01 11.46 -0.52
CA GLY A 596 -15.80 10.07 -0.91
C GLY A 596 -14.59 9.47 -0.17
N PRO A 597 -13.67 8.77 -0.86
CA PRO A 597 -12.49 8.19 -0.23
C PRO A 597 -11.36 9.20 0.01
N LEU A 598 -11.49 10.44 -0.51
CA LEU A 598 -10.42 11.43 -0.50
C LEU A 598 -10.48 12.34 0.72
N VAL A 599 -9.35 12.47 1.40
CA VAL A 599 -9.09 13.51 2.41
C VAL A 599 -8.62 14.76 1.68
N TYR A 600 -9.03 15.94 2.16
CA TYR A 600 -8.67 17.22 1.59
C TYR A 600 -7.77 18.03 2.53
N CYS A 601 -6.97 18.90 1.95
CA CYS A 601 -6.09 19.81 2.70
C CYS A 601 -6.12 21.22 2.10
N ALA A 602 -5.83 22.22 2.92
CA ALA A 602 -5.53 23.57 2.48
C ALA A 602 -4.03 23.67 2.16
N GLU A 603 -3.67 24.23 1.00
CA GLU A 603 -2.30 24.55 0.62
C GLU A 603 -2.17 26.06 0.38
N ASP A 604 -1.07 26.69 0.80
CA ASP A 604 -0.88 28.15 0.65
C ASP A 604 -0.80 28.61 -0.81
N LYS A 605 -0.39 27.73 -1.73
CA LYS A 605 -0.38 28.00 -3.17
C LYS A 605 -1.78 28.29 -3.72
N ASP A 606 -2.82 27.76 -3.10
CA ASP A 606 -4.23 27.98 -3.47
C ASP A 606 -4.93 29.00 -2.59
N ASN A 607 -4.31 29.40 -1.48
CA ASN A 607 -4.80 30.31 -0.47
C ASN A 607 -3.73 31.38 -0.14
N PRO A 608 -3.32 32.18 -1.12
CA PRO A 608 -2.28 33.18 -0.92
C PRO A 608 -2.72 34.19 0.15
N GLU A 609 -1.77 34.73 0.88
CA GLU A 609 -1.99 35.74 1.94
C GLU A 609 -2.76 35.26 3.18
N MET A 610 -3.16 33.96 3.25
CA MET A 610 -3.79 33.39 4.43
C MET A 610 -2.76 32.71 5.34
N ASN A 611 -2.95 32.87 6.65
CA ASN A 611 -2.27 32.02 7.62
C ASN A 611 -3.08 30.74 7.85
N LEU A 612 -2.65 29.63 7.25
CA LEU A 612 -3.38 28.35 7.31
C LEU A 612 -3.57 27.84 8.76
N ARG A 613 -2.69 28.20 9.69
CA ARG A 613 -2.80 27.85 11.12
C ARG A 613 -3.87 28.64 11.86
N HIS A 614 -4.29 29.77 11.31
CA HIS A 614 -5.27 30.67 11.89
C HIS A 614 -6.64 30.55 11.23
N LEU A 615 -6.89 29.53 10.44
CA LEU A 615 -8.19 29.28 9.82
C LEU A 615 -9.17 28.64 10.81
N LEU A 616 -10.36 29.20 10.88
CA LEU A 616 -11.46 28.76 11.75
C LEU A 616 -12.69 28.43 10.90
N ILE A 617 -13.14 27.19 10.97
CA ILE A 617 -14.41 26.73 10.38
C ILE A 617 -15.48 26.83 11.48
N GLN A 618 -16.31 27.86 11.45
CA GLN A 618 -17.32 28.13 12.50
C GLN A 618 -18.60 27.30 12.35
N GLU A 619 -18.93 26.91 11.11
CA GLU A 619 -20.19 26.23 10.83
C GLU A 619 -20.02 24.71 10.97
N SER A 620 -20.95 24.07 11.68
CA SER A 620 -21.01 22.61 11.76
C SER A 620 -21.39 21.94 10.42
N ARG A 621 -21.96 22.70 9.48
CA ARG A 621 -22.36 22.31 8.13
C ARG A 621 -22.06 23.43 7.13
N PRO A 622 -20.80 23.70 6.82
CA PRO A 622 -20.46 24.72 5.83
C PRO A 622 -20.99 24.31 4.45
N LYS A 623 -21.39 25.33 3.67
CA LYS A 623 -21.73 25.12 2.26
C LYS A 623 -20.47 24.96 1.47
N PHE A 624 -20.27 23.75 0.94
CA PHE A 624 -19.19 23.45 0.03
C PHE A 624 -19.59 23.72 -1.41
N GLN A 625 -18.67 24.31 -2.18
CA GLN A 625 -18.74 24.35 -3.62
C GLN A 625 -17.69 23.39 -4.17
N VAL A 626 -18.12 22.41 -4.96
CA VAL A 626 -17.24 21.48 -5.68
C VAL A 626 -16.99 22.02 -7.08
N SER A 627 -15.74 22.13 -7.51
CA SER A 627 -15.38 22.66 -8.83
C SER A 627 -14.21 21.89 -9.43
N ASP A 628 -14.14 21.90 -10.75
CA ASP A 628 -12.92 21.44 -11.45
C ASP A 628 -11.78 22.41 -11.17
N PHE A 629 -10.62 21.87 -10.89
CA PHE A 629 -9.43 22.64 -10.63
C PHE A 629 -8.20 21.96 -11.23
N THR A 630 -7.32 22.76 -11.84
CA THR A 630 -6.09 22.25 -12.45
C THR A 630 -4.89 22.67 -11.60
N ILE A 631 -4.13 21.68 -11.16
CA ILE A 631 -2.88 21.89 -10.45
C ILE A 631 -1.74 21.96 -11.47
N GLN A 632 -0.94 23.03 -11.39
CA GLN A 632 0.29 23.16 -12.15
C GLN A 632 1.40 22.40 -11.42
N ASN A 633 1.90 21.32 -12.01
CA ASN A 633 3.02 20.57 -11.46
C ASN A 633 4.34 21.19 -11.97
N THR A 634 4.85 22.19 -11.23
CA THR A 634 6.11 22.87 -11.58
C THR A 634 7.34 22.00 -11.37
N GLU A 635 7.18 20.92 -10.60
CA GLU A 635 8.24 19.93 -10.28
C GLU A 635 8.37 18.83 -11.35
N CYS A 636 7.43 18.76 -12.31
CA CYS A 636 7.43 17.70 -13.34
C CYS A 636 8.62 17.87 -14.29
N GLN A 637 9.50 16.87 -14.30
CA GLN A 637 10.69 16.82 -15.16
C GLN A 637 10.43 16.19 -16.53
N VAL A 638 9.29 15.54 -16.73
CA VAL A 638 8.95 14.83 -17.97
C VAL A 638 8.43 15.83 -19.00
N PRO A 639 9.14 16.05 -20.13
CA PRO A 639 8.67 16.94 -21.19
C PRO A 639 7.31 16.46 -21.74
N ASN A 640 6.39 17.41 -21.98
CA ASN A 640 5.06 17.17 -22.55
C ASN A 640 4.18 16.15 -21.78
N SER A 641 4.53 15.82 -20.52
CA SER A 641 3.73 14.93 -19.69
C SER A 641 2.38 15.57 -19.36
N PRO A 642 1.27 14.82 -19.49
CA PRO A 642 -0.02 15.25 -18.94
C PRO A 642 0.02 15.60 -17.46
N ALA A 643 0.97 15.03 -16.70
CA ALA A 643 1.16 15.31 -15.27
C ALA A 643 1.75 16.70 -14.98
N ARG A 644 2.14 17.51 -15.99
CA ARG A 644 2.47 18.93 -15.80
C ARG A 644 1.28 19.77 -15.37
N GLN A 645 0.09 19.36 -15.81
CA GLN A 645 -1.18 19.95 -15.42
C GLN A 645 -2.16 18.80 -15.21
N PHE A 646 -2.63 18.62 -13.98
CA PHE A 646 -3.58 17.56 -13.69
C PHE A 646 -4.83 18.09 -13.01
N GLY A 647 -5.97 17.53 -13.44
CA GLY A 647 -7.27 17.91 -12.91
C GLY A 647 -7.59 17.24 -11.59
N VAL A 648 -8.22 18.02 -10.69
CA VAL A 648 -8.79 17.51 -9.44
C VAL A 648 -10.16 18.17 -9.21
N LYS A 649 -10.98 17.61 -8.33
CA LYS A 649 -12.14 18.31 -7.78
C LYS A 649 -11.67 19.06 -6.54
N ALA A 650 -11.62 20.40 -6.62
CA ALA A 650 -11.37 21.25 -5.47
C ALA A 650 -12.66 21.56 -4.73
N LEU A 651 -12.53 21.84 -3.44
CA LEU A 651 -13.64 22.30 -2.58
C LEU A 651 -13.40 23.74 -2.16
N THR A 652 -14.45 24.54 -2.16
CA THR A 652 -14.40 25.90 -1.59
C THR A 652 -15.47 26.04 -0.52
N LEU A 653 -15.11 26.64 0.61
CA LEU A 653 -16.02 26.95 1.71
C LEU A 653 -15.67 28.31 2.31
N GLN A 654 -16.62 28.90 3.06
CA GLN A 654 -16.36 30.08 3.87
C GLN A 654 -15.72 29.69 5.20
N ALA A 655 -14.61 30.35 5.53
CA ALA A 655 -13.91 30.24 6.81
C ALA A 655 -13.65 31.64 7.39
N GLN A 656 -13.15 31.69 8.60
CA GLN A 656 -12.63 32.91 9.22
C GLN A 656 -11.12 32.80 9.34
N GLU A 657 -10.40 33.82 8.90
CA GLU A 657 -9.01 33.98 9.30
C GLU A 657 -8.97 34.82 10.60
N VAL A 658 -8.34 34.25 11.63
CA VAL A 658 -8.30 34.79 12.99
C VAL A 658 -6.98 35.50 13.23
N PHE A 659 -7.06 36.70 13.83
CA PHE A 659 -5.90 37.50 14.22
C PHE A 659 -5.87 37.63 15.74
N ILE A 660 -4.81 37.14 16.36
CA ILE A 660 -4.59 37.19 17.80
C ILE A 660 -3.57 38.27 18.10
N GLN A 661 -3.99 39.30 18.85
CA GLN A 661 -3.12 40.44 19.22
C GLN A 661 -2.27 40.10 20.46
N ASN A 662 -1.18 40.82 20.67
CA ASN A 662 -0.28 40.60 21.82
C ASN A 662 -1.00 40.80 23.19
N ASP A 663 -2.06 41.60 23.24
CA ASP A 663 -2.91 41.81 24.44
C ASP A 663 -3.93 40.68 24.65
N GLY A 664 -3.99 39.71 23.73
CA GLY A 664 -4.95 38.61 23.74
C GLY A 664 -6.30 38.93 23.15
N SER A 665 -6.49 40.11 22.58
CA SER A 665 -7.71 40.43 21.80
C SER A 665 -7.73 39.62 20.50
N VAL A 666 -8.90 39.20 20.07
CA VAL A 666 -9.12 38.37 18.91
C VAL A 666 -10.02 39.09 17.93
N SER A 667 -9.57 39.16 16.68
CA SER A 667 -10.39 39.62 15.56
C SER A 667 -10.39 38.57 14.45
N SER A 668 -11.35 38.64 13.54
CA SER A 668 -11.42 37.74 12.40
C SER A 668 -11.98 38.45 11.16
N LYS A 669 -11.60 37.92 9.99
CA LYS A 669 -12.20 38.30 8.70
C LYS A 669 -12.70 37.04 7.95
N PRO A 670 -13.83 37.12 7.22
CA PRO A 670 -14.29 36.04 6.38
C PRO A 670 -13.35 35.85 5.18
N VAL A 671 -13.07 34.60 4.85
CA VAL A 671 -12.21 34.21 3.71
C VAL A 671 -12.84 33.06 2.96
N GLY A 672 -12.65 33.01 1.63
CA GLY A 672 -13.00 31.85 0.80
C GLY A 672 -11.85 30.87 0.78
N LEU A 673 -11.98 29.79 1.53
CA LEU A 673 -10.94 28.77 1.66
C LEU A 673 -11.06 27.71 0.56
N ARG A 674 -9.98 27.48 -0.19
CA ARG A 674 -9.89 26.38 -1.18
C ARG A 674 -9.14 25.20 -0.61
N LEU A 675 -9.70 24.01 -0.81
CA LEU A 675 -9.11 22.74 -0.45
C LEU A 675 -8.89 21.87 -1.69
N ILE A 676 -7.80 21.15 -1.71
CA ILE A 676 -7.44 20.17 -2.74
C ILE A 676 -7.29 18.77 -2.11
N PRO A 677 -7.39 17.68 -2.90
CA PRO A 677 -7.11 16.34 -2.39
C PRO A 677 -5.71 16.26 -1.78
N TYR A 678 -5.57 15.61 -0.63
CA TYR A 678 -4.32 15.50 0.12
C TYR A 678 -3.15 14.99 -0.73
N TYR A 679 -3.34 14.00 -1.59
CA TYR A 679 -2.25 13.50 -2.44
C TYR A 679 -1.71 14.54 -3.44
N ALA A 680 -2.45 15.62 -3.68
CA ALA A 680 -2.15 16.61 -4.71
C ALA A 680 -1.31 17.80 -4.21
N TRP A 681 -1.07 17.93 -2.91
CA TRP A 681 -0.23 18.99 -2.37
C TRP A 681 1.25 18.83 -2.73
N ASN A 682 2.03 19.91 -2.62
CA ASN A 682 3.47 19.95 -2.83
C ASN A 682 3.94 19.53 -4.24
N HIS A 683 3.16 19.86 -5.27
CA HIS A 683 3.56 19.74 -6.68
C HIS A 683 4.06 21.08 -7.26
N ARG A 684 4.14 22.13 -6.42
CA ARG A 684 4.49 23.51 -6.77
C ARG A 684 5.62 24.05 -5.90
N GLY A 685 6.56 23.17 -5.50
CA GLY A 685 7.65 23.47 -4.60
C GLY A 685 7.22 23.54 -3.14
N THR A 686 8.11 24.03 -2.28
CA THR A 686 7.88 24.19 -0.84
C THR A 686 6.57 24.95 -0.58
N SER A 687 5.73 24.41 0.27
CA SER A 687 4.44 24.99 0.61
C SER A 687 4.04 24.70 2.06
N ARG A 688 3.22 25.60 2.62
CA ARG A 688 2.50 25.34 3.85
C ARG A 688 1.23 24.56 3.52
N MET A 689 0.88 23.62 4.37
CA MET A 689 -0.30 22.78 4.17
C MET A 689 -0.91 22.38 5.51
N THR A 690 -2.24 22.21 5.57
CA THR A 690 -2.90 21.61 6.72
C THR A 690 -4.12 20.77 6.29
N VAL A 691 -4.26 19.59 6.92
CA VAL A 691 -5.45 18.74 6.84
C VAL A 691 -6.46 19.14 7.92
N TRP A 692 -5.97 19.45 9.12
CA TRP A 692 -6.81 19.77 10.28
C TRP A 692 -6.87 21.28 10.51
N MET A 693 -8.06 21.85 10.41
CA MET A 693 -8.34 23.28 10.57
C MET A 693 -9.14 23.50 11.85
N ALA A 694 -8.86 24.58 12.58
CA ALA A 694 -9.56 24.86 13.83
C ALA A 694 -11.07 25.07 13.62
N ASN A 695 -11.88 24.66 14.60
CA ASN A 695 -13.28 25.01 14.71
C ASN A 695 -13.62 25.68 16.04
N THR A 696 -12.64 25.83 16.91
CA THR A 696 -12.70 26.62 18.14
C THR A 696 -11.39 27.40 18.27
N LEU A 697 -11.39 28.49 19.05
CA LEU A 697 -10.14 29.22 19.32
C LEU A 697 -9.10 28.34 19.98
N GLY A 698 -9.51 27.44 20.87
CA GLY A 698 -8.60 26.46 21.49
C GLY A 698 -7.99 25.45 20.51
N GLY A 699 -8.48 25.35 19.27
CA GLY A 699 -7.86 24.57 18.18
C GLY A 699 -6.71 25.30 17.49
N LEU A 700 -6.55 26.60 17.72
CA LEU A 700 -5.46 27.42 17.21
C LEU A 700 -4.24 27.28 18.14
N GLY A 701 -3.12 26.79 17.63
CA GLY A 701 -1.92 26.51 18.44
C GLY A 701 -1.37 27.76 19.14
N ASP A 702 -1.39 28.90 18.46
CA ASP A 702 -0.88 30.15 19.02
C ASP A 702 -1.79 30.69 20.15
N TYR A 703 -3.10 30.48 20.06
CA TYR A 703 -4.04 30.84 21.12
C TYR A 703 -3.80 30.02 22.40
N GLN A 704 -3.59 28.71 22.28
CA GLN A 704 -3.24 27.84 23.41
C GLN A 704 -1.95 28.27 24.11
N ASN A 705 -0.92 28.66 23.33
CA ASN A 705 0.34 29.13 23.89
C ASN A 705 0.19 30.44 24.68
N MET A 706 -0.71 31.33 24.26
CA MET A 706 -1.02 32.59 24.98
C MET A 706 -1.81 32.34 26.27
N GLU A 707 -2.80 31.44 26.26
CA GLU A 707 -3.55 31.08 27.46
C GLU A 707 -2.63 30.41 28.51
N ASN A 708 -1.77 29.49 28.10
CA ASN A 708 -0.81 28.86 29.02
C ASN A 708 0.15 29.89 29.65
N LYS A 709 0.61 30.89 28.88
CA LYS A 709 1.42 31.98 29.41
C LYS A 709 0.66 32.86 30.41
N LYS A 710 -0.64 33.14 30.16
CA LYS A 710 -1.48 33.91 31.11
C LYS A 710 -1.69 33.16 32.42
N GLN A 711 -1.91 31.84 32.38
CA GLN A 711 -2.05 31.01 33.58
C GLN A 711 -0.75 30.93 34.39
N SER A 712 0.40 30.79 33.74
CA SER A 712 1.69 30.76 34.41
C SER A 712 2.12 32.09 35.04
N HIS A 713 1.56 33.25 34.62
CA HIS A 713 1.79 34.58 35.21
C HIS A 713 0.73 34.98 36.24
N GLY A 714 -0.38 34.22 36.30
CA GLY A 714 -1.43 34.44 37.31
C GLY A 714 -1.21 33.64 38.61
N GLU A 715 -0.26 32.70 38.64
CA GLU A 715 0.12 31.94 39.82
C GLU A 715 1.41 32.45 40.54
N GLN A 716 1.90 33.64 40.16
CA GLN A 716 2.92 34.41 40.86
C GLN A 716 2.27 35.60 41.57
#